data_0291b4bea7778f7d04dc09ea6adb18f9
#
_entry.id   0291b4bea7778f7d04dc09ea6adb18f9
#
_cell.length_a   1.000
_cell.length_b   1.000
_cell.length_c   1.000
_cell.angle_alpha   90.00
_cell.angle_beta   90.00
_cell.angle_gamma   90.00
#
_symmetry.space_group_name_H-M   'P 1'
#
loop_
_entity.id
_entity.type
_entity.pdbx_description
1 polymer ?
#
loop_
_entity_poly.entity_id
_entity_poly.type
_entity_poly.pdbx_seq_one_letter_code
_entity_poly.pdbx_strand_id
1 'polypeptide(L)'
;MTEKTNLFPNLIRFRETNRLKMAIAASIMLWCATPQQAAADTYEKHEIASVQQQKVKTTGTVLDQNGEAMIGVSVKVKDNATMGAITDLEGKFSIDTPKGATLEISYIGYKTVTVKAEGTALNITMQEDAEVLDEVVIVGYGSQKKVNVTGAVSMVDSKVIESRPVSNVSQALQGVVPGLNLTVPTTGGALDAGMNISIRGAGTIGDGSSSSPLILIDGMEGDMNSINPNDIENISVLKDAAASSIYGSRAPFGVILITTKSGKAGRTSVNYSTNVRFKSPMSMPEMMDSWSFANYWNEAGINQNGNIKFTQDVMDKILAFQQGTLTGPDAAGISWQDGEWKKYAGAWANTDWFKEQYHSIVSNEHNISVNGGTDKVTYMVSAGYMGDKGLTRHGDDRLTRYNLSGKINATLSKYVKLMYNTKFIREDYDRPSYLTSNFYHNIARRWPTNPVKDANGYYLDHSEIIQMEEGGRDVTQKDQFYQQIQLVVEPLKDWLIHAEGNMKIVNNQNQWEVLPVYYHDGEGSPVAMAWFDGYTPGMSRVNQSYWKDNNYSLNLYTDYFKQIGDHYFKVMGGFNAELYKRTNLSGQRDELITPDVPTLNTGTTEQKANGGYSHWANAGFFGRINYNYKERYLLEINGRYDGSSRFIGDKRWGFFPSFSAGWNVSREPFWRDLEHIVNNFKIRGSWGELGNCNTTAFYPFYQTMPTGVENSGWLINGKKPNTASAPGIVSAEMTWETVRSWNIGFDFGLLNNRLTGSFDYFVRNTLDMIGPAPQLPATLGATVPKVNNADMKAWVLKWKFLGETVLKILIME
;
A
#
# COMPACT_ATOMS: atom_id res chain seq x y z
N MET A 1 -36.42 54.24 20.15
CA MET A 1 -36.81 54.34 18.72
C MET A 1 -35.95 53.38 18.00
N THR A 2 -36.49 52.15 17.76
CA THR A 2 -36.95 51.53 16.51
C THR A 2 -35.83 51.51 15.45
N GLU A 3 -35.35 50.41 14.98
CA GLU A 3 -36.04 49.28 14.32
C GLU A 3 -35.21 47.99 14.32
N LYS A 4 -35.94 46.89 14.35
CA LYS A 4 -35.46 45.52 14.17
C LYS A 4 -35.20 45.22 12.72
N THR A 5 -34.14 44.49 12.41
CA THR A 5 -34.21 43.49 11.33
C THR A 5 -33.52 42.20 11.77
N ASN A 6 -34.36 41.18 12.01
CA ASN A 6 -33.95 39.81 12.16
C ASN A 6 -33.55 39.22 10.80
N LEU A 7 -32.40 38.65 10.67
CA LEU A 7 -32.07 37.72 9.62
C LEU A 7 -31.01 36.72 10.14
N PHE A 8 -31.43 35.62 10.68
CA PHE A 8 -30.86 34.28 10.54
C PHE A 8 -31.70 33.29 11.35
N PRO A 9 -32.44 32.40 10.70
CA PRO A 9 -32.98 31.20 11.33
C PRO A 9 -32.13 29.97 11.04
N ASN A 10 -32.03 29.11 12.06
CA ASN A 10 -31.81 27.67 11.98
C ASN A 10 -30.38 27.15 11.89
N LEU A 11 -29.79 26.99 13.05
CA LEU A 11 -28.85 25.90 13.33
C LEU A 11 -29.65 24.64 13.65
N ILE A 12 -29.74 23.73 12.68
CA ILE A 12 -30.34 22.41 12.81
C ILE A 12 -29.41 21.50 13.59
N ARG A 13 -29.91 21.00 14.71
CA ARG A 13 -29.32 19.91 15.48
C ARG A 13 -29.22 18.67 14.63
N PHE A 14 -28.02 18.16 14.39
CA PHE A 14 -27.78 16.81 13.86
C PHE A 14 -27.90 15.78 14.99
N ARG A 15 -29.09 15.27 15.18
CA ARG A 15 -29.35 14.00 15.85
C ARG A 15 -30.43 13.33 15.02
N GLU A 16 -30.06 12.33 14.21
CA GLU A 16 -30.80 11.31 13.48
C GLU A 16 -30.29 11.16 12.02
N THR A 17 -29.30 10.29 11.82
CA THR A 17 -28.85 9.93 10.47
C THR A 17 -28.68 8.42 10.23
N ASN A 18 -29.24 7.57 11.09
CA ASN A 18 -29.24 6.13 10.78
C ASN A 18 -30.37 5.71 9.79
N ARG A 19 -31.38 6.55 9.56
CA ARG A 19 -32.44 6.26 8.58
C ARG A 19 -32.11 6.69 7.15
N LEU A 20 -31.26 7.67 6.97
CA LEU A 20 -30.82 8.11 5.64
C LEU A 20 -29.79 7.16 5.01
N LYS A 21 -28.98 6.51 5.83
CA LYS A 21 -28.00 5.51 5.36
C LYS A 21 -28.65 4.23 4.82
N MET A 22 -29.81 3.84 5.34
CA MET A 22 -30.60 2.71 4.81
C MET A 22 -31.42 3.05 3.56
N ALA A 23 -31.85 4.31 3.40
CA ALA A 23 -32.61 4.74 2.23
C ALA A 23 -31.75 4.81 0.94
N ILE A 24 -30.48 5.18 1.04
CA ILE A 24 -29.56 5.22 -0.12
C ILE A 24 -29.18 3.80 -0.57
N ALA A 25 -28.98 2.87 0.36
CA ALA A 25 -28.73 1.46 0.02
C ALA A 25 -29.96 0.78 -0.61
N ALA A 26 -31.18 1.12 -0.17
CA ALA A 26 -32.42 0.61 -0.73
C ALA A 26 -32.74 1.19 -2.12
N SER A 27 -32.38 2.44 -2.40
CA SER A 27 -32.63 3.09 -3.69
C SER A 27 -31.75 2.54 -4.82
N ILE A 28 -30.55 2.05 -4.50
CA ILE A 28 -29.65 1.42 -5.49
C ILE A 28 -30.11 0.00 -5.83
N MET A 29 -30.78 -0.70 -4.90
CA MET A 29 -31.31 -2.05 -5.15
C MET A 29 -32.65 -2.06 -5.89
N LEU A 30 -33.44 -0.97 -5.87
CA LEU A 30 -34.74 -0.92 -6.52
C LEU A 30 -34.70 -0.54 -8.02
N TRP A 31 -33.54 -0.14 -8.54
CA TRP A 31 -33.43 0.23 -9.98
C TRP A 31 -33.08 -0.94 -10.90
N CYS A 32 -32.84 -2.14 -10.34
CA CYS A 32 -32.52 -3.34 -11.12
C CYS A 32 -33.62 -4.38 -11.25
N ALA A 33 -34.85 -4.09 -10.80
CA ALA A 33 -35.95 -5.05 -10.82
C ALA A 33 -37.24 -4.47 -11.41
N THR A 34 -37.28 -4.29 -12.74
CA THR A 34 -38.53 -4.22 -13.50
C THR A 34 -38.51 -5.26 -14.62
N PRO A 35 -39.37 -6.27 -14.59
CA PRO A 35 -39.49 -7.17 -15.72
C PRO A 35 -40.30 -6.46 -16.83
N GLN A 36 -39.64 -6.25 -17.96
CA GLN A 36 -40.29 -5.81 -19.18
C GLN A 36 -41.05 -7.01 -19.79
N GLN A 37 -42.38 -6.96 -19.74
CA GLN A 37 -43.22 -7.87 -20.51
C GLN A 37 -43.01 -7.60 -22.01
N ALA A 38 -42.46 -8.56 -22.70
CA ALA A 38 -42.40 -8.55 -24.15
C ALA A 38 -43.72 -9.03 -24.71
N ALA A 39 -44.31 -8.20 -25.56
CA ALA A 39 -45.51 -8.56 -26.35
C ALA A 39 -45.15 -9.70 -27.31
N ALA A 40 -45.99 -10.72 -27.35
CA ALA A 40 -45.93 -11.83 -28.29
C ALA A 40 -46.51 -11.40 -29.64
N ASP A 41 -45.63 -11.26 -30.64
CA ASP A 41 -46.04 -11.21 -32.03
C ASP A 41 -46.07 -12.63 -32.60
N THR A 42 -47.22 -13.02 -33.07
CA THR A 42 -47.51 -14.26 -33.77
C THR A 42 -46.85 -14.26 -35.15
N TYR A 43 -45.87 -15.11 -35.34
CA TYR A 43 -45.39 -15.46 -36.70
C TYR A 43 -45.74 -16.92 -37.09
N GLU A 44 -46.27 -17.03 -38.28
CA GLU A 44 -46.70 -18.27 -38.87
C GLU A 44 -45.60 -19.36 -38.97
N LYS A 45 -45.99 -20.58 -38.63
CA LYS A 45 -45.19 -21.78 -38.82
C LYS A 45 -45.00 -22.10 -40.31
N HIS A 46 -43.78 -22.00 -40.80
CA HIS A 46 -43.33 -22.82 -41.92
C HIS A 46 -42.65 -24.08 -41.36
N GLU A 47 -43.28 -25.21 -41.50
CA GLU A 47 -42.70 -26.53 -41.29
C GLU A 47 -41.55 -26.76 -42.29
N ILE A 48 -40.30 -26.66 -41.78
CA ILE A 48 -39.17 -27.27 -42.46
C ILE A 48 -38.95 -28.63 -41.78
N ALA A 49 -39.12 -29.70 -42.55
CA ALA A 49 -38.88 -31.06 -42.11
C ALA A 49 -37.47 -31.19 -41.51
N SER A 50 -37.40 -31.27 -40.19
CA SER A 50 -36.16 -31.58 -39.47
C SER A 50 -35.86 -33.06 -39.66
N VAL A 51 -34.74 -33.34 -40.34
CA VAL A 51 -34.08 -34.64 -40.29
C VAL A 51 -33.73 -34.90 -38.81
N GLN A 52 -34.42 -35.84 -38.21
CA GLN A 52 -34.23 -36.24 -36.80
C GLN A 52 -32.85 -36.90 -36.69
N GLN A 53 -31.78 -36.11 -36.40
CA GLN A 53 -30.47 -36.66 -36.06
C GLN A 53 -30.62 -37.52 -34.79
N GLN A 54 -30.24 -38.78 -34.85
CA GLN A 54 -30.25 -39.68 -33.74
C GLN A 54 -29.34 -39.15 -32.62
N LYS A 55 -29.92 -38.71 -31.50
CA LYS A 55 -29.19 -38.32 -30.31
C LYS A 55 -28.55 -39.55 -29.65
N VAL A 56 -27.28 -39.50 -29.33
CA VAL A 56 -26.52 -40.55 -28.68
C VAL A 56 -26.01 -40.00 -27.35
N LYS A 57 -26.20 -40.77 -26.29
CA LYS A 57 -25.66 -40.48 -24.98
C LYS A 57 -24.20 -40.87 -24.93
N THR A 58 -23.29 -39.93 -24.89
CA THR A 58 -21.84 -40.13 -24.77
C THR A 58 -21.43 -39.92 -23.32
N THR A 59 -20.76 -40.91 -22.72
CA THR A 59 -20.20 -40.83 -21.39
C THR A 59 -18.68 -40.92 -21.47
N GLY A 60 -17.97 -40.41 -20.47
CA GLY A 60 -16.52 -40.59 -20.44
C GLY A 60 -15.92 -40.14 -19.11
N THR A 61 -14.63 -40.42 -18.95
CA THR A 61 -13.82 -40.03 -17.80
C THR A 61 -12.65 -39.21 -18.31
N VAL A 62 -12.39 -38.09 -17.67
CA VAL A 62 -11.26 -37.22 -17.96
C VAL A 62 -10.24 -37.36 -16.84
N LEU A 63 -9.02 -37.66 -17.22
CA LEU A 63 -7.88 -37.88 -16.34
C LEU A 63 -6.76 -36.93 -16.71
N ASP A 64 -5.89 -36.63 -15.77
CA ASP A 64 -4.63 -35.92 -16.03
C ASP A 64 -3.54 -36.92 -16.55
N GLN A 65 -2.31 -36.39 -16.74
CA GLN A 65 -1.15 -37.21 -17.19
C GLN A 65 -0.71 -38.24 -16.14
N ASN A 66 -1.09 -38.07 -14.87
CA ASN A 66 -0.75 -39.00 -13.78
C ASN A 66 -1.85 -40.02 -13.52
N GLY A 67 -2.98 -39.92 -14.27
CA GLY A 67 -4.13 -40.80 -14.12
C GLY A 67 -5.10 -40.37 -13.01
N GLU A 68 -4.98 -39.12 -12.50
CA GLU A 68 -5.90 -38.57 -11.50
C GLU A 68 -7.15 -37.99 -12.19
N ALA A 69 -8.32 -38.17 -11.52
CA ALA A 69 -9.60 -37.69 -12.02
C ALA A 69 -9.69 -36.18 -12.05
N MET A 70 -10.04 -35.60 -13.20
CA MET A 70 -10.13 -34.13 -13.35
C MET A 70 -11.57 -33.65 -13.16
N ILE A 71 -11.80 -32.89 -12.10
CA ILE A 71 -13.09 -32.29 -11.72
C ILE A 71 -13.28 -30.95 -12.45
N GLY A 72 -14.51 -30.68 -12.94
CA GLY A 72 -14.84 -29.36 -13.47
C GLY A 72 -14.36 -29.11 -14.91
N VAL A 73 -13.90 -30.14 -15.62
CA VAL A 73 -13.51 -30.05 -17.03
C VAL A 73 -14.74 -29.77 -17.89
N SER A 74 -14.64 -28.75 -18.73
CA SER A 74 -15.74 -28.38 -19.66
C SER A 74 -15.71 -29.30 -20.89
N VAL A 75 -16.82 -29.99 -21.15
CA VAL A 75 -17.05 -30.82 -22.35
C VAL A 75 -18.16 -30.17 -23.16
N LYS A 76 -17.86 -29.64 -24.35
CA LYS A 76 -18.83 -28.95 -25.23
C LYS A 76 -18.87 -29.57 -26.63
N VAL A 77 -20.00 -29.44 -27.29
CA VAL A 77 -20.06 -29.72 -28.73
C VAL A 77 -19.46 -28.55 -29.49
N LYS A 78 -18.46 -28.80 -30.34
CA LYS A 78 -17.62 -27.78 -30.99
C LYS A 78 -18.38 -26.68 -31.71
N ASP A 79 -19.48 -26.97 -32.37
CA ASP A 79 -20.27 -26.00 -33.15
C ASP A 79 -21.61 -25.63 -32.47
N ASN A 80 -21.80 -26.00 -31.20
CA ASN A 80 -23.02 -25.72 -30.46
C ASN A 80 -22.72 -25.43 -28.98
N ALA A 81 -22.57 -24.13 -28.65
CA ALA A 81 -22.23 -23.64 -27.30
C ALA A 81 -23.31 -23.92 -26.23
N THR A 82 -24.52 -24.32 -26.62
CA THR A 82 -25.62 -24.64 -25.69
C THR A 82 -25.62 -26.08 -25.21
N MET A 83 -24.86 -26.95 -25.88
CA MET A 83 -24.72 -28.37 -25.56
C MET A 83 -23.36 -28.62 -24.87
N GLY A 84 -23.38 -28.77 -23.54
CA GLY A 84 -22.18 -29.02 -22.77
C GLY A 84 -22.49 -29.78 -21.47
N ALA A 85 -21.44 -30.39 -20.90
CA ALA A 85 -21.41 -31.01 -19.59
C ALA A 85 -20.11 -30.62 -18.87
N ILE A 86 -20.09 -30.82 -17.55
CA ILE A 86 -18.91 -30.62 -16.71
C ILE A 86 -18.64 -31.92 -15.98
N THR A 87 -17.36 -32.29 -15.82
CA THR A 87 -16.97 -33.52 -15.11
C THR A 87 -17.23 -33.43 -13.60
N ASP A 88 -17.68 -34.53 -13.01
CA ASP A 88 -17.91 -34.70 -11.56
C ASP A 88 -16.62 -34.97 -10.75
N LEU A 89 -16.77 -35.30 -9.46
CA LEU A 89 -15.66 -35.58 -8.53
C LEU A 89 -14.78 -36.78 -8.96
N GLU A 90 -15.34 -37.72 -9.71
CA GLU A 90 -14.63 -38.89 -10.29
C GLU A 90 -14.15 -38.64 -11.72
N GLY A 91 -14.17 -37.35 -12.20
CA GLY A 91 -13.77 -36.97 -13.55
C GLY A 91 -14.74 -37.43 -14.63
N LYS A 92 -15.94 -37.94 -14.28
CA LYS A 92 -16.93 -38.50 -15.24
C LYS A 92 -17.83 -37.42 -15.79
N PHE A 93 -18.20 -37.54 -17.08
CA PHE A 93 -19.20 -36.72 -17.73
C PHE A 93 -20.23 -37.56 -18.50
N SER A 94 -21.39 -36.95 -18.73
CA SER A 94 -22.43 -37.49 -19.57
C SER A 94 -23.09 -36.39 -20.38
N ILE A 95 -23.13 -36.54 -21.70
CA ILE A 95 -23.67 -35.55 -22.62
C ILE A 95 -24.50 -36.22 -23.72
N ASP A 96 -25.68 -35.67 -24.04
CA ASP A 96 -26.52 -36.12 -25.13
C ASP A 96 -26.18 -35.28 -26.39
N THR A 97 -25.63 -35.92 -27.42
CA THR A 97 -25.16 -35.23 -28.64
C THR A 97 -25.65 -35.92 -29.89
N PRO A 98 -25.70 -35.24 -31.05
CA PRO A 98 -25.83 -35.91 -32.31
C PRO A 98 -24.72 -36.92 -32.53
N LYS A 99 -25.01 -38.07 -33.10
CA LYS A 99 -24.01 -39.11 -33.41
C LYS A 99 -22.95 -38.56 -34.37
N GLY A 100 -21.66 -38.69 -33.98
CA GLY A 100 -20.52 -38.18 -34.73
C GLY A 100 -20.20 -36.71 -34.47
N ALA A 101 -20.89 -35.99 -33.53
CA ALA A 101 -20.55 -34.65 -33.12
C ALA A 101 -19.12 -34.59 -32.55
N THR A 102 -18.40 -33.52 -32.83
CA THR A 102 -17.07 -33.30 -32.25
C THR A 102 -17.23 -32.66 -30.89
N LEU A 103 -16.73 -33.32 -29.84
CA LEU A 103 -16.63 -32.76 -28.49
C LEU A 103 -15.30 -32.01 -28.33
N GLU A 104 -15.37 -30.86 -27.75
CA GLU A 104 -14.24 -30.05 -27.31
C GLU A 104 -14.15 -30.10 -25.78
N ILE A 105 -13.05 -30.68 -25.29
CA ILE A 105 -12.78 -30.86 -23.87
C ILE A 105 -11.69 -29.86 -23.47
N SER A 106 -12.04 -28.93 -22.59
CA SER A 106 -11.15 -27.86 -22.18
C SER A 106 -11.12 -27.70 -20.66
N TYR A 107 -9.92 -27.42 -20.15
CA TYR A 107 -9.68 -27.09 -18.73
C TYR A 107 -8.55 -26.08 -18.65
N ILE A 108 -8.62 -25.19 -17.65
CA ILE A 108 -7.62 -24.15 -17.49
C ILE A 108 -6.26 -24.78 -17.17
N GLY A 109 -5.25 -24.45 -17.95
CA GLY A 109 -3.89 -25.00 -17.80
C GLY A 109 -3.65 -26.32 -18.54
N TYR A 110 -4.61 -26.80 -19.37
CA TYR A 110 -4.48 -28.03 -20.14
C TYR A 110 -4.77 -27.80 -21.63
N LYS A 111 -4.12 -28.57 -22.50
CA LYS A 111 -4.37 -28.54 -23.96
C LYS A 111 -5.79 -29.02 -24.24
N THR A 112 -6.51 -28.23 -25.02
CA THR A 112 -7.87 -28.58 -25.46
C THR A 112 -7.82 -29.86 -26.32
N VAL A 113 -8.58 -30.85 -25.92
CA VAL A 113 -8.68 -32.14 -26.64
C VAL A 113 -9.99 -32.18 -27.42
N THR A 114 -9.95 -32.64 -28.67
CA THR A 114 -11.15 -32.82 -29.50
C THR A 114 -11.34 -34.29 -29.80
N VAL A 115 -12.59 -34.81 -29.50
CA VAL A 115 -12.95 -36.24 -29.69
C VAL A 115 -14.32 -36.33 -30.35
N LYS A 116 -14.57 -37.37 -31.16
CA LYS A 116 -15.89 -37.62 -31.74
C LYS A 116 -16.81 -38.37 -30.80
N ALA A 117 -18.06 -37.92 -30.69
CA ALA A 117 -19.12 -38.57 -29.91
C ALA A 117 -19.74 -39.73 -30.69
N GLU A 118 -19.28 -40.94 -30.43
CA GLU A 118 -19.77 -42.18 -31.11
C GLU A 118 -20.73 -43.02 -30.27
N GLY A 119 -21.07 -42.54 -29.05
CA GLY A 119 -21.99 -43.26 -28.13
C GLY A 119 -21.31 -44.32 -27.28
N THR A 120 -19.99 -44.37 -27.29
CA THR A 120 -19.18 -45.25 -26.42
C THR A 120 -18.59 -44.47 -25.26
N ALA A 121 -18.20 -45.15 -24.16
CA ALA A 121 -17.49 -44.51 -23.06
C ALA A 121 -16.10 -44.05 -23.53
N LEU A 122 -15.78 -42.74 -23.30
CA LEU A 122 -14.53 -42.14 -23.69
C LEU A 122 -13.59 -42.04 -22.49
N ASN A 123 -12.34 -42.46 -22.64
CA ASN A 123 -11.27 -42.17 -21.69
C ASN A 123 -10.37 -41.12 -22.28
N ILE A 124 -10.33 -39.95 -21.66
CA ILE A 124 -9.64 -38.78 -22.16
C ILE A 124 -8.54 -38.39 -21.18
N THR A 125 -7.30 -38.40 -21.64
CA THR A 125 -6.17 -37.90 -20.86
C THR A 125 -5.83 -36.51 -21.35
N MET A 126 -5.94 -35.51 -20.47
CA MET A 126 -5.55 -34.14 -20.77
C MET A 126 -4.07 -33.97 -20.47
N GLN A 127 -3.38 -33.33 -21.40
CA GLN A 127 -1.99 -32.93 -21.21
C GLN A 127 -1.94 -31.50 -20.70
N GLU A 128 -1.11 -31.25 -19.69
CA GLU A 128 -0.83 -29.89 -19.27
C GLU A 128 -0.34 -29.10 -20.47
N ASP A 129 -0.91 -27.89 -20.61
CA ASP A 129 -0.44 -26.98 -21.61
C ASP A 129 0.86 -26.34 -21.10
N ALA A 130 1.98 -27.00 -21.43
CA ALA A 130 3.32 -26.50 -21.16
C ALA A 130 3.71 -25.30 -22.05
N GLU A 131 2.84 -24.85 -22.94
CA GLU A 131 2.94 -23.49 -23.44
C GLU A 131 2.70 -22.60 -22.23
N VAL A 132 3.79 -22.05 -21.68
CA VAL A 132 3.80 -20.90 -20.77
C VAL A 132 2.75 -19.93 -21.32
N LEU A 133 1.59 -19.86 -20.65
CA LEU A 133 0.59 -18.83 -20.89
C LEU A 133 1.40 -17.56 -21.07
N ASP A 134 1.33 -16.93 -22.24
CA ASP A 134 2.08 -15.71 -22.56
C ASP A 134 1.83 -14.71 -21.43
N GLU A 135 2.68 -14.78 -20.40
CA GLU A 135 2.55 -13.97 -19.17
C GLU A 135 2.62 -12.51 -19.59
N VAL A 136 1.49 -11.83 -19.51
CA VAL A 136 1.35 -10.45 -19.94
C VAL A 136 1.71 -9.54 -18.78
N VAL A 137 2.70 -8.70 -18.97
CA VAL A 137 3.15 -7.71 -17.98
C VAL A 137 2.59 -6.34 -18.34
N ILE A 138 2.05 -5.64 -17.38
CA ILE A 138 1.65 -4.24 -17.55
C ILE A 138 2.91 -3.39 -17.44
N VAL A 139 3.23 -2.68 -18.52
CA VAL A 139 4.41 -1.80 -18.62
C VAL A 139 3.97 -0.47 -19.23
N GLY A 140 3.96 0.57 -18.41
CA GLY A 140 3.51 1.89 -18.84
C GLY A 140 2.00 1.94 -19.11
N TYR A 141 1.62 2.61 -20.15
CA TYR A 141 0.23 2.74 -20.61
C TYR A 141 -0.23 1.56 -21.50
N GLY A 142 0.36 0.37 -21.33
CA GLY A 142 -0.02 -0.79 -22.11
C GLY A 142 0.46 -2.11 -21.50
N SER A 143 0.06 -3.20 -22.14
CA SER A 143 0.50 -4.55 -21.76
C SER A 143 1.48 -5.08 -22.81
N GLN A 144 2.47 -5.87 -22.37
CA GLN A 144 3.42 -6.56 -23.24
C GLN A 144 3.58 -8.01 -22.77
N LYS A 145 3.85 -8.93 -23.71
CA LYS A 145 4.26 -10.28 -23.34
C LYS A 145 5.59 -10.20 -22.58
N LYS A 146 5.70 -10.93 -21.48
CA LYS A 146 6.91 -10.95 -20.63
C LYS A 146 8.18 -11.27 -21.41
N VAL A 147 8.09 -12.15 -22.41
CA VAL A 147 9.19 -12.50 -23.30
C VAL A 147 9.70 -11.30 -24.11
N ASN A 148 8.86 -10.32 -24.40
CA ASN A 148 9.19 -9.12 -25.17
C ASN A 148 9.63 -7.93 -24.33
N VAL A 149 9.57 -8.02 -23.00
CA VAL A 149 10.01 -6.94 -22.12
C VAL A 149 11.54 -6.90 -22.08
N THR A 150 12.11 -5.73 -22.36
CA THR A 150 13.56 -5.48 -22.37
C THR A 150 14.06 -4.83 -21.08
N GLY A 151 13.16 -4.19 -20.32
CA GLY A 151 13.47 -3.59 -19.03
C GLY A 151 13.46 -4.60 -17.87
N ALA A 152 14.02 -4.19 -16.73
CA ALA A 152 14.04 -4.99 -15.51
C ALA A 152 12.70 -4.91 -14.76
N VAL A 153 11.82 -5.87 -15.00
CA VAL A 153 10.49 -5.95 -14.39
C VAL A 153 10.35 -7.22 -13.57
N SER A 154 9.69 -7.13 -12.40
CA SER A 154 9.25 -8.30 -11.64
C SER A 154 7.74 -8.24 -11.45
N MET A 155 7.08 -9.38 -11.57
CA MET A 155 5.66 -9.53 -11.34
C MET A 155 5.39 -10.44 -10.14
N VAL A 156 4.33 -10.12 -9.40
CA VAL A 156 3.79 -10.91 -8.28
C VAL A 156 2.32 -11.17 -8.59
N ASP A 157 1.96 -12.43 -8.61
CA ASP A 157 0.60 -12.91 -8.84
C ASP A 157 -0.26 -12.75 -7.57
N SER A 158 -1.57 -12.64 -7.73
CA SER A 158 -2.56 -12.59 -6.64
C SER A 158 -2.41 -13.76 -5.66
N LYS A 159 -2.14 -14.97 -6.15
CA LYS A 159 -1.97 -16.17 -5.32
C LYS A 159 -0.88 -16.02 -4.25
N VAL A 160 0.22 -15.35 -4.56
CA VAL A 160 1.31 -15.09 -3.62
C VAL A 160 0.87 -14.13 -2.52
N ILE A 161 0.02 -13.15 -2.87
CA ILE A 161 -0.50 -12.16 -1.93
C ILE A 161 -1.58 -12.79 -1.04
N GLU A 162 -2.52 -13.51 -1.63
CA GLU A 162 -3.63 -14.17 -0.95
C GLU A 162 -3.17 -15.27 0.02
N SER A 163 -2.04 -15.94 -0.27
CA SER A 163 -1.48 -16.99 0.59
C SER A 163 -0.84 -16.47 1.88
N ARG A 164 -0.66 -15.15 2.02
CA ARG A 164 0.00 -14.52 3.17
C ARG A 164 -1.03 -13.87 4.09
N PRO A 165 -1.11 -14.25 5.37
CA PRO A 165 -2.09 -13.72 6.32
C PRO A 165 -1.62 -12.37 6.89
N VAL A 166 -1.47 -11.35 6.05
CA VAL A 166 -0.97 -10.02 6.42
C VAL A 166 -2.07 -8.96 6.36
N SER A 167 -1.92 -7.87 7.12
CA SER A 167 -2.90 -6.79 7.20
C SER A 167 -2.81 -5.81 6.03
N ASN A 168 -1.63 -5.72 5.39
CA ASN A 168 -1.38 -4.76 4.31
C ASN A 168 -0.49 -5.35 3.20
N VAL A 169 -0.54 -4.71 2.03
CA VAL A 169 0.16 -5.18 0.83
C VAL A 169 1.68 -5.07 0.95
N SER A 170 2.20 -4.07 1.66
CA SER A 170 3.65 -3.94 1.82
C SER A 170 4.25 -5.12 2.58
N GLN A 171 3.56 -5.62 3.62
CA GLN A 171 3.96 -6.83 4.33
C GLN A 171 3.88 -8.07 3.43
N ALA A 172 2.86 -8.15 2.55
CA ALA A 172 2.75 -9.25 1.60
C ALA A 172 3.90 -9.31 0.60
N LEU A 173 4.48 -8.16 0.24
CA LEU A 173 5.58 -8.07 -0.71
C LEU A 173 6.97 -8.30 -0.11
N GLN A 174 7.10 -8.29 1.22
CA GLN A 174 8.39 -8.43 1.90
C GLN A 174 9.04 -9.78 1.57
N GLY A 175 10.27 -9.74 1.04
CA GLY A 175 11.03 -10.92 0.63
C GLY A 175 10.55 -11.61 -0.66
N VAL A 176 9.48 -11.13 -1.32
CA VAL A 176 8.93 -11.71 -2.55
C VAL A 176 9.61 -11.17 -3.80
N VAL A 177 9.80 -9.86 -3.84
CA VAL A 177 10.36 -9.18 -5.02
C VAL A 177 11.85 -8.87 -4.80
N PRO A 178 12.75 -9.53 -5.53
CA PRO A 178 14.17 -9.25 -5.41
C PRO A 178 14.49 -7.80 -5.78
N GLY A 179 15.21 -7.09 -4.88
CA GLY A 179 15.58 -5.67 -5.02
C GLY A 179 14.48 -4.67 -4.67
N LEU A 180 13.36 -5.13 -4.15
CA LEU A 180 12.39 -4.32 -3.41
C LEU A 180 12.73 -4.48 -1.92
N ASN A 181 13.17 -3.41 -1.28
CA ASN A 181 13.49 -3.38 0.13
C ASN A 181 12.32 -2.75 0.88
N LEU A 182 11.84 -3.47 1.87
CA LEU A 182 10.72 -3.07 2.73
C LEU A 182 11.22 -3.17 4.17
N THR A 183 11.32 -2.04 4.84
CA THR A 183 11.82 -1.96 6.22
C THR A 183 10.78 -1.33 7.13
N VAL A 184 10.65 -1.87 8.33
CA VAL A 184 9.77 -1.30 9.35
C VAL A 184 10.33 0.06 9.77
N PRO A 185 9.50 1.12 9.88
CA PRO A 185 9.94 2.41 10.35
C PRO A 185 10.36 2.35 11.83
N THR A 186 11.23 3.26 12.23
CA THR A 186 11.75 3.35 13.61
C THR A 186 10.70 3.71 14.66
N THR A 187 9.55 4.23 14.22
CA THR A 187 8.42 4.60 15.08
C THR A 187 7.60 3.42 15.61
N GLY A 188 8.04 2.18 15.36
CA GLY A 188 7.48 0.99 15.99
C GLY A 188 6.19 0.47 15.37
N GLY A 189 5.41 -0.23 16.14
CA GLY A 189 4.29 -1.06 15.72
C GLY A 189 2.93 -0.36 15.55
N ALA A 190 2.88 0.93 15.22
CA ALA A 190 1.61 1.59 14.93
C ALA A 190 0.87 0.89 13.76
N LEU A 191 -0.43 0.67 13.91
CA LEU A 191 -1.23 -0.12 12.96
C LEU A 191 -1.36 0.53 11.58
N ASP A 192 -1.27 1.86 11.52
CA ASP A 192 -1.28 2.65 10.27
C ASP A 192 0.11 2.85 9.67
N ALA A 193 1.17 2.42 10.36
CA ALA A 193 2.54 2.60 9.89
C ALA A 193 2.80 1.78 8.62
N GLY A 194 3.03 2.48 7.52
CA GLY A 194 3.53 1.88 6.29
C GLY A 194 4.99 1.47 6.42
N MET A 195 5.44 0.51 5.62
CA MET A 195 6.85 0.20 5.51
C MET A 195 7.58 1.26 4.68
N ASN A 196 8.84 1.52 5.02
CA ASN A 196 9.74 2.28 4.14
C ASN A 196 10.07 1.42 2.92
N ILE A 197 9.84 1.98 1.72
CA ILE A 197 9.94 1.24 0.47
C ILE A 197 11.05 1.84 -0.38
N SER A 198 11.98 1.00 -0.82
CA SER A 198 12.99 1.40 -1.81
C SER A 198 13.24 0.31 -2.84
N ILE A 199 13.45 0.71 -4.09
CA ILE A 199 13.83 -0.18 -5.18
C ILE A 199 15.32 -0.02 -5.46
N ARG A 200 16.08 -1.12 -5.31
CA ARG A 200 17.53 -1.13 -5.55
C ARG A 200 18.32 -0.18 -4.61
N GLY A 201 17.85 -0.01 -3.36
CA GLY A 201 18.49 0.81 -2.34
C GLY A 201 18.19 2.31 -2.43
N ALA A 202 18.94 3.12 -1.68
CA ALA A 202 18.80 4.57 -1.69
C ALA A 202 19.02 5.13 -3.09
N GLY A 203 18.10 5.97 -3.56
CA GLY A 203 18.14 6.58 -4.88
C GLY A 203 18.64 8.00 -4.90
N THR A 204 18.49 8.73 -3.79
CA THR A 204 18.92 10.11 -3.59
C THR A 204 19.18 10.36 -2.12
N ILE A 205 20.05 11.32 -1.83
CA ILE A 205 20.26 11.93 -0.52
C ILE A 205 19.99 13.44 -0.58
N GLY A 206 19.38 13.89 -1.68
CA GLY A 206 19.02 15.28 -1.91
C GLY A 206 17.97 15.77 -0.92
N ASP A 207 18.12 17.01 -0.47
CA ASP A 207 17.21 17.62 0.48
C ASP A 207 15.79 17.80 -0.09
N GLY A 208 14.79 17.36 0.67
CA GLY A 208 13.40 17.38 0.23
C GLY A 208 13.03 16.31 -0.79
N SER A 209 13.99 15.47 -1.19
CA SER A 209 13.79 14.36 -2.11
C SER A 209 13.65 13.04 -1.36
N SER A 210 12.83 12.14 -1.88
CA SER A 210 12.61 10.79 -1.34
C SER A 210 12.98 9.76 -2.39
N SER A 211 13.68 8.69 -1.99
CA SER A 211 13.96 7.54 -2.85
C SER A 211 12.82 6.52 -2.95
N SER A 212 11.63 6.87 -2.49
CA SER A 212 10.45 6.02 -2.59
C SER A 212 9.99 5.86 -4.04
N PRO A 213 9.59 4.65 -4.46
CA PRO A 213 9.04 4.42 -5.78
C PRO A 213 7.64 5.06 -5.92
N LEU A 214 7.26 5.37 -7.15
CA LEU A 214 5.88 5.74 -7.47
C LEU A 214 4.97 4.51 -7.35
N ILE A 215 3.91 4.60 -6.58
CA ILE A 215 2.92 3.53 -6.42
C ILE A 215 1.65 3.92 -7.18
N LEU A 216 1.26 3.10 -8.15
CA LEU A 216 0.06 3.30 -8.95
C LEU A 216 -0.92 2.13 -8.75
N ILE A 217 -2.15 2.46 -8.43
CA ILE A 217 -3.28 1.53 -8.31
C ILE A 217 -4.21 1.78 -9.49
N ASP A 218 -4.28 0.84 -10.44
CA ASP A 218 -4.98 1.00 -11.71
C ASP A 218 -4.60 2.30 -12.47
N GLY A 219 -3.33 2.71 -12.41
CA GLY A 219 -2.82 3.93 -13.05
C GLY A 219 -2.92 5.21 -12.23
N MET A 220 -3.61 5.22 -11.09
CA MET A 220 -3.70 6.36 -10.17
C MET A 220 -2.72 6.22 -9.02
N GLU A 221 -2.06 7.32 -8.63
CA GLU A 221 -1.21 7.30 -7.44
C GLU A 221 -2.00 6.98 -6.19
N GLY A 222 -1.52 6.02 -5.41
CA GLY A 222 -2.20 5.54 -4.21
C GLY A 222 -1.28 4.99 -3.14
N ASP A 223 -1.88 4.72 -1.98
CA ASP A 223 -1.24 4.01 -0.89
C ASP A 223 -1.58 2.51 -1.01
N MET A 224 -0.56 1.67 -1.23
CA MET A 224 -0.77 0.23 -1.37
C MET A 224 -1.31 -0.42 -0.09
N ASN A 225 -1.10 0.18 1.08
CA ASN A 225 -1.52 -0.38 2.35
C ASN A 225 -3.01 -0.12 2.64
N SER A 226 -3.61 0.84 1.93
CA SER A 226 -5.03 1.17 2.11
C SER A 226 -5.98 0.29 1.29
N ILE A 227 -5.48 -0.40 0.25
CA ILE A 227 -6.32 -1.28 -0.58
C ILE A 227 -6.47 -2.67 0.04
N ASN A 228 -7.56 -3.32 -0.33
CA ASN A 228 -7.80 -4.71 0.04
C ASN A 228 -6.90 -5.66 -0.77
N PRO A 229 -6.03 -6.49 -0.13
CA PRO A 229 -5.19 -7.45 -0.83
C PRO A 229 -5.98 -8.43 -1.72
N ASN A 230 -7.22 -8.78 -1.34
CA ASN A 230 -8.08 -9.68 -2.11
C ASN A 230 -8.60 -9.09 -3.42
N ASP A 231 -8.55 -7.76 -3.59
CA ASP A 231 -8.93 -7.08 -4.84
C ASP A 231 -7.79 -7.04 -5.87
N ILE A 232 -6.57 -7.44 -5.49
CA ILE A 232 -5.39 -7.37 -6.37
C ILE A 232 -5.37 -8.55 -7.32
N GLU A 233 -5.15 -8.29 -8.60
CA GLU A 233 -4.90 -9.29 -9.64
C GLU A 233 -3.41 -9.57 -9.80
N ASN A 234 -2.60 -8.50 -9.91
CA ASN A 234 -1.14 -8.62 -9.96
C ASN A 234 -0.46 -7.33 -9.51
N ILE A 235 0.82 -7.46 -9.17
CA ILE A 235 1.71 -6.32 -8.87
C ILE A 235 2.93 -6.42 -9.77
N SER A 236 3.19 -5.38 -10.56
CA SER A 236 4.40 -5.25 -11.39
C SER A 236 5.34 -4.22 -10.78
N VAL A 237 6.61 -4.59 -10.59
CA VAL A 237 7.65 -3.70 -10.06
C VAL A 237 8.66 -3.39 -11.16
N LEU A 238 8.66 -2.13 -11.62
CA LEU A 238 9.56 -1.59 -12.64
C LEU A 238 10.79 -1.02 -11.96
N LYS A 239 11.98 -1.55 -12.29
CA LYS A 239 13.19 -1.31 -11.50
C LYS A 239 14.25 -0.47 -12.18
N ASP A 240 14.16 -0.30 -13.51
CA ASP A 240 15.13 0.48 -14.26
C ASP A 240 14.49 1.67 -14.98
N ALA A 241 15.32 2.58 -15.48
CA ALA A 241 14.86 3.79 -16.14
C ALA A 241 14.10 3.49 -17.44
N ALA A 242 14.45 2.45 -18.20
CA ALA A 242 13.74 2.12 -19.43
C ALA A 242 12.31 1.67 -19.17
N ALA A 243 12.08 0.80 -18.19
CA ALA A 243 10.75 0.34 -17.82
C ALA A 243 9.88 1.45 -17.20
N SER A 244 10.49 2.36 -16.42
CA SER A 244 9.77 3.41 -15.67
C SER A 244 9.67 4.76 -16.41
N SER A 245 10.43 4.96 -17.51
CA SER A 245 10.52 6.24 -18.23
C SER A 245 9.17 6.83 -18.65
N ILE A 246 8.24 5.99 -19.05
CA ILE A 246 6.92 6.43 -19.51
C ILE A 246 6.11 7.17 -18.41
N TYR A 247 6.42 6.95 -17.11
CA TYR A 247 5.76 7.60 -15.98
C TYR A 247 6.40 8.94 -15.59
N GLY A 248 7.50 9.31 -16.25
CA GLY A 248 8.12 10.61 -16.14
C GLY A 248 8.82 10.89 -14.83
N SER A 249 8.88 12.17 -14.52
CA SER A 249 9.62 12.75 -13.38
C SER A 249 9.13 12.32 -11.99
N ARG A 250 8.05 11.59 -11.91
CA ARG A 250 7.53 11.02 -10.64
C ARG A 250 8.07 9.62 -10.34
N ALA A 251 8.74 9.00 -11.31
CA ALA A 251 9.19 7.61 -11.25
C ALA A 251 10.72 7.41 -11.31
N PRO A 252 11.56 8.36 -10.83
CA PRO A 252 13.02 8.25 -10.97
C PRO A 252 13.60 7.06 -10.21
N PHE A 253 12.93 6.60 -9.16
CA PHE A 253 13.37 5.50 -8.29
C PHE A 253 12.57 4.22 -8.49
N GLY A 254 11.87 4.10 -9.64
CA GLY A 254 11.07 2.94 -10.02
C GLY A 254 9.57 3.11 -9.76
N VAL A 255 8.81 2.10 -10.19
CA VAL A 255 7.33 2.12 -10.11
C VAL A 255 6.82 0.78 -9.59
N ILE A 256 5.82 0.84 -8.72
CA ILE A 256 5.03 -0.31 -8.30
C ILE A 256 3.63 -0.14 -8.89
N LEU A 257 3.29 -1.01 -9.85
CA LEU A 257 1.98 -1.02 -10.49
C LEU A 257 1.11 -2.09 -9.86
N ILE A 258 0.01 -1.69 -9.28
CA ILE A 258 -0.98 -2.58 -8.70
C ILE A 258 -2.19 -2.59 -9.61
N THR A 259 -2.50 -3.74 -10.16
CA THR A 259 -3.69 -3.96 -10.98
C THR A 259 -4.74 -4.66 -10.15
N THR A 260 -5.94 -4.10 -10.07
CA THR A 260 -7.04 -4.74 -9.37
C THR A 260 -7.85 -5.63 -10.31
N LYS A 261 -8.48 -6.66 -9.75
CA LYS A 261 -9.33 -7.60 -10.46
C LYS A 261 -10.40 -6.89 -11.27
N SER A 262 -10.75 -7.46 -12.41
CA SER A 262 -11.77 -6.93 -13.32
C SER A 262 -12.85 -7.97 -13.55
N GLY A 263 -14.04 -7.50 -13.95
CA GLY A 263 -15.15 -8.38 -14.33
C GLY A 263 -14.80 -9.23 -15.56
N LYS A 264 -15.28 -10.46 -15.58
CA LYS A 264 -15.14 -11.40 -16.72
C LYS A 264 -16.50 -11.67 -17.35
N ALA A 265 -16.53 -11.83 -18.68
CA ALA A 265 -17.74 -12.25 -19.36
C ALA A 265 -18.13 -13.67 -18.89
N GLY A 266 -19.42 -13.90 -18.66
CA GLY A 266 -19.94 -15.16 -18.19
C GLY A 266 -20.98 -15.00 -17.08
N ARG A 267 -21.28 -16.12 -16.39
CA ARG A 267 -22.22 -16.11 -15.28
C ARG A 267 -21.68 -15.27 -14.12
N THR A 268 -22.58 -14.55 -13.45
CA THR A 268 -22.25 -13.83 -12.23
C THR A 268 -21.74 -14.79 -11.17
N SER A 269 -20.57 -14.52 -10.62
CA SER A 269 -19.99 -15.23 -9.49
C SER A 269 -19.91 -14.33 -8.26
N VAL A 270 -20.22 -14.89 -7.11
CA VAL A 270 -20.11 -14.24 -5.79
C VAL A 270 -19.06 -14.99 -5.00
N ASN A 271 -18.05 -14.25 -4.52
CA ASN A 271 -17.00 -14.80 -3.68
C ASN A 271 -17.05 -14.11 -2.33
N TYR A 272 -17.00 -14.91 -1.26
CA TYR A 272 -16.83 -14.44 0.09
C TYR A 272 -15.58 -15.08 0.69
N SER A 273 -14.74 -14.26 1.30
CA SER A 273 -13.56 -14.72 2.04
C SER A 273 -13.48 -14.06 3.40
N THR A 274 -12.97 -14.79 4.37
CA THR A 274 -12.73 -14.29 5.72
C THR A 274 -11.37 -14.78 6.21
N ASN A 275 -10.66 -13.91 6.92
CA ASN A 275 -9.41 -14.23 7.57
C ASN A 275 -9.49 -13.86 9.05
N VAL A 276 -9.15 -14.81 9.92
CA VAL A 276 -8.93 -14.56 11.33
C VAL A 276 -7.44 -14.72 11.60
N ARG A 277 -6.81 -13.66 12.12
CA ARG A 277 -5.37 -13.62 12.35
C ARG A 277 -5.08 -13.57 13.84
N PHE A 278 -4.25 -14.49 14.30
CA PHE A 278 -3.67 -14.47 15.65
C PHE A 278 -2.30 -13.79 15.55
N LYS A 279 -2.14 -12.69 16.24
CA LYS A 279 -0.90 -11.93 16.28
C LYS A 279 -0.29 -12.01 17.67
N SER A 280 1.02 -12.16 17.73
CA SER A 280 1.78 -12.14 18.97
C SER A 280 3.07 -11.35 18.79
N PRO A 281 3.58 -10.72 19.86
CA PRO A 281 4.90 -10.09 19.81
C PRO A 281 5.96 -11.10 19.42
N MET A 282 6.85 -10.73 18.50
CA MET A 282 7.95 -11.55 18.03
C MET A 282 9.27 -10.88 18.38
N SER A 283 10.25 -11.67 18.84
CA SER A 283 11.58 -11.19 19.16
C SER A 283 11.60 -10.08 20.21
N MET A 284 10.77 -10.20 21.25
CA MET A 284 10.86 -9.31 22.41
C MET A 284 12.19 -9.50 23.11
N PRO A 285 12.87 -8.40 23.52
CA PRO A 285 14.05 -8.51 24.35
C PRO A 285 13.73 -9.24 25.67
N GLU A 286 14.67 -10.02 26.13
CA GLU A 286 14.60 -10.64 27.46
C GLU A 286 15.00 -9.61 28.50
N MET A 287 14.12 -9.32 29.47
CA MET A 287 14.40 -8.36 30.51
C MET A 287 15.18 -9.03 31.65
N MET A 288 16.22 -8.35 32.12
CA MET A 288 16.96 -8.82 33.28
C MET A 288 16.06 -8.86 34.52
N ASP A 289 16.14 -9.91 35.34
CA ASP A 289 15.46 -9.94 36.62
C ASP A 289 16.01 -8.89 37.60
N SER A 290 15.18 -8.51 38.58
CA SER A 290 15.51 -7.40 39.50
C SER A 290 16.75 -7.65 40.34
N TRP A 291 17.03 -8.88 40.75
CA TRP A 291 18.25 -9.19 41.52
C TRP A 291 19.53 -9.06 40.69
N SER A 292 19.53 -9.66 39.51
CA SER A 292 20.65 -9.54 38.56
C SER A 292 20.87 -8.08 38.15
N PHE A 293 19.78 -7.33 37.91
CA PHE A 293 19.83 -5.90 37.58
C PHE A 293 20.45 -5.07 38.73
N ALA A 294 19.99 -5.29 39.95
CA ALA A 294 20.50 -4.56 41.11
C ALA A 294 22.00 -4.86 41.41
N ASN A 295 22.40 -6.14 41.28
CA ASN A 295 23.83 -6.50 41.37
C ASN A 295 24.68 -5.80 40.28
N TYR A 296 24.21 -5.83 39.04
CA TYR A 296 24.91 -5.15 37.94
C TYR A 296 25.09 -3.65 38.23
N TRP A 297 24.04 -2.96 38.72
CA TRP A 297 24.13 -1.55 39.09
C TRP A 297 25.07 -1.28 40.24
N ASN A 298 25.07 -2.12 41.28
CA ASN A 298 25.96 -1.99 42.39
C ASN A 298 27.44 -2.20 41.97
N GLU A 299 27.72 -3.23 41.18
CA GLU A 299 29.07 -3.48 40.68
C GLU A 299 29.54 -2.33 39.77
N ALA A 300 28.68 -1.85 38.85
CA ALA A 300 29.00 -0.70 38.02
C ALA A 300 29.28 0.57 38.86
N GLY A 301 28.48 0.82 39.90
CA GLY A 301 28.65 1.95 40.84
C GLY A 301 29.96 1.83 41.65
N ILE A 302 30.29 0.65 42.13
CA ILE A 302 31.55 0.39 42.86
C ILE A 302 32.74 0.64 41.92
N ASN A 303 32.70 0.14 40.70
CA ASN A 303 33.77 0.32 39.71
C ASN A 303 33.94 1.77 39.25
N GLN A 304 32.87 2.56 39.23
CA GLN A 304 32.93 3.96 38.81
C GLN A 304 33.46 4.90 39.92
N ASN A 305 32.89 4.83 41.12
CA ASN A 305 33.17 5.81 42.19
C ASN A 305 32.98 5.27 43.62
N GLY A 306 32.82 3.95 43.79
CA GLY A 306 32.60 3.30 45.10
C GLY A 306 31.18 3.39 45.64
N ASN A 307 30.22 3.88 44.84
CA ASN A 307 28.82 4.04 45.28
C ASN A 307 28.02 2.77 45.09
N ILE A 308 27.33 2.37 46.16
CA ILE A 308 26.32 1.30 46.15
C ILE A 308 24.94 1.94 45.96
N LYS A 309 24.26 1.55 44.88
CA LYS A 309 22.91 2.06 44.54
C LYS A 309 21.81 1.37 45.33
N PHE A 310 21.88 0.04 45.40
CA PHE A 310 20.92 -0.81 46.12
C PHE A 310 21.53 -1.26 47.46
N THR A 311 20.88 -0.90 48.56
CA THR A 311 21.34 -1.30 49.87
C THR A 311 21.11 -2.80 50.10
N GLN A 312 21.79 -3.39 51.11
CA GLN A 312 21.64 -4.80 51.42
C GLN A 312 20.21 -5.16 51.80
N ASP A 313 19.50 -4.31 52.55
CA ASP A 313 18.09 -4.48 52.88
C ASP A 313 17.19 -4.60 51.63
N VAL A 314 17.41 -3.73 50.63
CA VAL A 314 16.67 -3.79 49.40
C VAL A 314 17.04 -5.05 48.58
N MET A 315 18.30 -5.46 48.57
CA MET A 315 18.77 -6.68 47.91
C MET A 315 18.10 -7.92 48.49
N ASP A 316 18.01 -7.97 49.83
CA ASP A 316 17.36 -9.09 50.56
C ASP A 316 15.83 -9.11 50.29
N LYS A 317 15.19 -7.95 50.23
CA LYS A 317 13.77 -7.81 49.82
C LYS A 317 13.53 -8.23 48.38
N ILE A 318 14.41 -7.90 47.43
CA ILE A 318 14.32 -8.35 46.04
C ILE A 318 14.28 -9.88 45.98
N LEU A 319 15.22 -10.55 46.65
CA LEU A 319 15.25 -12.02 46.71
C LEU A 319 13.99 -12.60 47.34
N ALA A 320 13.53 -12.03 48.46
CA ALA A 320 12.33 -12.47 49.12
C ALA A 320 11.06 -12.24 48.25
N PHE A 321 11.01 -11.16 47.47
CA PHE A 321 9.94 -10.89 46.53
C PHE A 321 9.92 -11.94 45.39
N GLN A 322 11.08 -12.24 44.81
CA GLN A 322 11.21 -13.28 43.76
C GLN A 322 10.84 -14.67 44.26
N GLN A 323 11.10 -14.95 45.56
CA GLN A 323 10.74 -16.22 46.22
C GLN A 323 9.27 -16.26 46.65
N GLY A 324 8.52 -15.14 46.61
CA GLY A 324 7.13 -15.03 47.02
C GLY A 324 6.96 -15.17 48.56
N THR A 325 7.99 -14.84 49.34
CA THR A 325 7.98 -14.97 50.80
C THR A 325 7.57 -13.70 51.54
N LEU A 326 7.50 -12.54 50.86
CA LEU A 326 7.05 -11.29 51.42
C LEU A 326 5.54 -11.29 51.68
N THR A 327 5.13 -10.75 52.81
CA THR A 327 3.73 -10.63 53.22
C THR A 327 3.40 -9.19 53.65
N GLY A 328 2.12 -8.86 53.75
CA GLY A 328 1.68 -7.53 54.14
C GLY A 328 2.07 -6.46 53.11
N PRO A 329 2.34 -5.23 53.56
CA PRO A 329 2.67 -4.10 52.68
C PRO A 329 3.90 -4.36 51.79
N ASP A 330 4.90 -5.08 52.29
CA ASP A 330 6.13 -5.38 51.53
C ASP A 330 5.88 -6.28 50.31
N ALA A 331 4.78 -7.04 50.28
CA ALA A 331 4.40 -7.87 49.13
C ALA A 331 4.06 -7.05 47.89
N ALA A 332 3.83 -5.75 48.02
CA ALA A 332 3.60 -4.85 46.87
C ALA A 332 4.86 -4.49 46.07
N GLY A 333 6.06 -4.82 46.60
CA GLY A 333 7.32 -4.53 45.94
C GLY A 333 7.78 -3.08 46.02
N ILE A 334 7.12 -2.24 46.82
CA ILE A 334 7.40 -0.81 47.01
C ILE A 334 6.86 -0.35 48.38
N SER A 335 7.42 0.70 48.91
CA SER A 335 6.95 1.34 50.14
C SER A 335 6.64 2.82 49.94
N TRP A 336 5.69 3.34 50.73
CA TRP A 336 5.44 4.75 50.88
C TRP A 336 6.20 5.30 52.08
N GLN A 337 7.12 6.21 51.84
CA GLN A 337 7.96 6.82 52.94
C GLN A 337 8.25 8.28 52.57
N ASP A 338 8.31 9.16 53.56
CA ASP A 338 8.62 10.58 53.41
C ASP A 338 7.72 11.30 52.38
N GLY A 339 6.45 10.87 52.26
CA GLY A 339 5.50 11.47 51.33
C GLY A 339 5.68 11.08 49.86
N GLU A 340 6.41 9.97 49.58
CA GLU A 340 6.61 9.47 48.21
C GLU A 340 6.70 7.95 48.15
N TRP A 341 6.36 7.38 46.99
CA TRP A 341 6.66 6.00 46.65
C TRP A 341 8.16 5.85 46.37
N LYS A 342 8.84 4.97 47.14
CA LYS A 342 10.27 4.71 46.99
C LYS A 342 10.56 3.83 45.77
N LYS A 343 10.62 4.45 44.61
CA LYS A 343 10.86 3.83 43.29
C LYS A 343 12.33 3.51 43.03
N TYR A 344 12.62 2.84 41.92
CA TYR A 344 13.95 2.51 41.40
C TYR A 344 14.78 1.67 42.38
N ALA A 345 15.81 2.25 42.97
CA ALA A 345 16.65 1.58 43.95
C ALA A 345 16.02 1.42 45.34
N GLY A 346 14.88 2.02 45.60
CA GLY A 346 14.08 1.86 46.80
C GLY A 346 12.91 0.90 46.63
N ALA A 347 12.74 0.29 45.47
CA ALA A 347 11.73 -0.71 45.15
C ALA A 347 12.36 -2.09 44.96
N TRP A 348 11.57 -3.15 45.21
CA TRP A 348 12.04 -4.53 45.24
C TRP A 348 11.15 -5.55 44.50
N ALA A 349 10.29 -5.07 43.57
CA ALA A 349 9.51 -5.92 42.70
C ALA A 349 10.36 -6.67 41.65
N ASN A 350 9.76 -7.48 40.81
CA ASN A 350 10.40 -8.18 39.69
C ASN A 350 9.50 -8.15 38.46
N THR A 351 9.46 -7.01 37.80
CA THR A 351 8.54 -6.73 36.69
C THR A 351 9.25 -6.92 35.36
N ASP A 352 8.70 -7.77 34.51
CA ASP A 352 9.06 -7.84 33.09
C ASP A 352 8.14 -6.90 32.31
N TRP A 353 8.63 -5.68 32.03
CA TRP A 353 7.86 -4.62 31.40
C TRP A 353 7.43 -4.94 29.98
N PHE A 354 8.16 -5.80 29.25
CA PHE A 354 7.73 -6.23 27.92
C PHE A 354 6.51 -7.15 27.99
N LYS A 355 6.50 -8.09 28.95
CA LYS A 355 5.33 -8.97 29.17
C LYS A 355 4.13 -8.22 29.74
N GLU A 356 4.38 -7.17 30.54
CA GLU A 356 3.32 -6.33 31.07
C GLU A 356 2.64 -5.50 29.99
N GLN A 357 3.40 -4.93 29.07
CA GLN A 357 2.89 -3.98 28.08
C GLN A 357 2.37 -4.63 26.80
N TYR A 358 2.78 -5.87 26.48
CA TYR A 358 2.39 -6.54 25.26
C TYR A 358 1.63 -7.83 25.49
N HIS A 359 0.73 -8.15 24.59
CA HIS A 359 -0.01 -9.41 24.60
C HIS A 359 -0.38 -9.86 23.17
N SER A 360 -0.82 -11.11 23.05
CA SER A 360 -1.35 -11.64 21.80
C SER A 360 -2.79 -11.18 21.57
N ILE A 361 -3.13 -10.91 20.31
CA ILE A 361 -4.44 -10.39 19.92
C ILE A 361 -5.01 -11.16 18.73
N VAL A 362 -6.30 -10.96 18.47
CA VAL A 362 -7.00 -11.50 17.31
C VAL A 362 -7.51 -10.35 16.44
N SER A 363 -7.24 -10.43 15.14
CA SER A 363 -7.73 -9.51 14.12
C SER A 363 -8.56 -10.26 13.10
N ASN A 364 -9.51 -9.61 12.46
CA ASN A 364 -10.40 -10.23 11.48
C ASN A 364 -10.52 -9.40 10.19
N GLU A 365 -10.86 -10.09 9.12
CA GLU A 365 -11.10 -9.49 7.81
C GLU A 365 -12.21 -10.25 7.10
N HIS A 366 -13.09 -9.52 6.44
CA HIS A 366 -14.20 -10.05 5.66
C HIS A 366 -14.25 -9.36 4.31
N ASN A 367 -14.34 -10.15 3.24
CA ASN A 367 -14.41 -9.63 1.88
C ASN A 367 -15.52 -10.32 1.12
N ILE A 368 -16.28 -9.54 0.38
CA ILE A 368 -17.27 -10.04 -0.57
C ILE A 368 -17.03 -9.40 -1.92
N SER A 369 -17.05 -10.19 -2.98
CA SER A 369 -16.95 -9.67 -4.33
C SER A 369 -17.94 -10.34 -5.27
N VAL A 370 -18.44 -9.56 -6.21
CA VAL A 370 -19.36 -9.98 -7.26
C VAL A 370 -18.74 -9.61 -8.60
N ASN A 371 -18.53 -10.58 -9.47
CA ASN A 371 -18.04 -10.33 -10.81
C ASN A 371 -18.89 -11.07 -11.84
N GLY A 372 -18.98 -10.52 -13.05
CA GLY A 372 -19.74 -11.12 -14.13
C GLY A 372 -19.85 -10.18 -15.33
N GLY A 373 -20.73 -10.56 -16.26
CA GLY A 373 -21.02 -9.71 -17.41
C GLY A 373 -21.30 -10.48 -18.68
N THR A 374 -21.38 -9.72 -19.75
CA THR A 374 -21.54 -10.21 -21.13
C THR A 374 -20.31 -9.81 -21.94
N ASP A 375 -20.25 -10.19 -23.20
CA ASP A 375 -19.18 -9.75 -24.12
C ASP A 375 -19.16 -8.23 -24.34
N LYS A 376 -20.26 -7.53 -24.03
CA LYS A 376 -20.39 -6.08 -24.18
C LYS A 376 -20.12 -5.32 -22.89
N VAL A 377 -20.50 -5.86 -21.74
CA VAL A 377 -20.35 -5.18 -20.44
C VAL A 377 -19.87 -6.19 -19.42
N THR A 378 -18.76 -5.91 -18.77
CA THR A 378 -18.27 -6.67 -17.62
C THR A 378 -18.18 -5.78 -16.40
N TYR A 379 -18.42 -6.35 -15.23
CA TYR A 379 -18.42 -5.62 -13.99
C TYR A 379 -17.77 -6.43 -12.86
N MET A 380 -17.16 -5.72 -11.94
CA MET A 380 -16.69 -6.21 -10.65
C MET A 380 -17.07 -5.22 -9.57
N VAL A 381 -17.65 -5.70 -8.48
CA VAL A 381 -17.91 -4.92 -7.26
C VAL A 381 -17.38 -5.69 -6.09
N SER A 382 -16.66 -5.04 -5.19
CA SER A 382 -16.17 -5.65 -3.96
C SER A 382 -16.41 -4.75 -2.76
N ALA A 383 -16.63 -5.36 -1.60
CA ALA A 383 -16.68 -4.71 -0.31
C ALA A 383 -15.82 -5.49 0.70
N GLY A 384 -14.99 -4.76 1.44
CA GLY A 384 -14.08 -5.30 2.43
C GLY A 384 -14.21 -4.60 3.77
N TYR A 385 -14.07 -5.36 4.82
CA TYR A 385 -13.96 -4.91 6.21
C TYR A 385 -12.72 -5.54 6.84
N MET A 386 -11.91 -4.74 7.52
CA MET A 386 -10.78 -5.20 8.33
C MET A 386 -10.84 -4.54 9.70
N GLY A 387 -10.85 -5.36 10.76
CA GLY A 387 -10.66 -4.93 12.12
C GLY A 387 -9.28 -5.40 12.61
N ASP A 388 -8.39 -4.47 12.88
CA ASP A 388 -7.05 -4.76 13.39
C ASP A 388 -6.82 -4.14 14.76
N LYS A 389 -6.06 -4.83 15.62
CA LYS A 389 -5.73 -4.37 16.97
C LYS A 389 -4.22 -4.33 17.15
N GLY A 390 -3.77 -3.38 17.98
CA GLY A 390 -2.39 -3.29 18.43
C GLY A 390 -2.02 -4.38 19.43
N LEU A 391 -0.73 -4.63 19.58
CA LEU A 391 -0.20 -5.62 20.52
C LEU A 391 -0.03 -5.06 21.92
N THR A 392 -0.32 -3.76 22.14
CA THR A 392 -0.29 -3.14 23.47
C THR A 392 -1.45 -3.65 24.31
N ARG A 393 -1.15 -4.03 25.56
CA ARG A 393 -2.15 -4.54 26.51
C ARG A 393 -3.08 -3.45 27.01
N HIS A 394 -2.55 -2.24 27.18
CA HIS A 394 -3.21 -1.09 27.76
C HIS A 394 -3.59 -0.05 26.71
N GLY A 395 -4.74 0.60 26.91
CA GLY A 395 -5.16 1.76 26.14
C GLY A 395 -5.87 1.51 24.83
N ASP A 396 -6.24 0.28 24.47
CA ASP A 396 -7.05 -0.10 23.29
C ASP A 396 -6.66 0.61 22.00
N ASP A 397 -5.67 0.05 21.30
CA ASP A 397 -5.16 0.50 20.01
C ASP A 397 -5.84 -0.30 18.87
N ARG A 398 -6.61 0.38 17.98
CA ARG A 398 -7.40 -0.29 16.95
C ARG A 398 -7.49 0.51 15.65
N LEU A 399 -7.36 -0.21 14.55
CA LEU A 399 -7.55 0.30 13.19
C LEU A 399 -8.69 -0.46 12.51
N THR A 400 -9.70 0.26 12.05
CA THR A 400 -10.78 -0.31 11.25
C THR A 400 -10.71 0.24 9.83
N ARG A 401 -10.74 -0.64 8.82
CA ARG A 401 -10.72 -0.24 7.41
C ARG A 401 -11.91 -0.81 6.65
N TYR A 402 -12.57 0.06 5.91
CA TYR A 402 -13.65 -0.28 4.98
C TYR A 402 -13.19 0.03 3.56
N ASN A 403 -13.35 -0.94 2.67
CA ASN A 403 -13.06 -0.79 1.25
C ASN A 403 -14.33 -1.07 0.44
N LEU A 404 -14.63 -0.20 -0.52
CA LEU A 404 -15.66 -0.42 -1.53
C LEU A 404 -15.07 -0.11 -2.89
N SER A 405 -15.11 -1.08 -3.80
CA SER A 405 -14.56 -0.93 -5.16
C SER A 405 -15.59 -1.33 -6.20
N GLY A 406 -15.61 -0.61 -7.33
CA GLY A 406 -16.45 -0.93 -8.47
C GLY A 406 -15.70 -0.67 -9.78
N LYS A 407 -15.73 -1.63 -10.69
CA LYS A 407 -15.10 -1.52 -12.02
C LYS A 407 -16.08 -2.01 -13.08
N ILE A 408 -16.31 -1.20 -14.11
CA ILE A 408 -17.16 -1.50 -15.24
C ILE A 408 -16.38 -1.27 -16.52
N ASN A 409 -16.39 -2.26 -17.41
CA ASN A 409 -15.85 -2.16 -18.76
C ASN A 409 -17.01 -2.36 -19.75
N ALA A 410 -17.27 -1.38 -20.61
CA ALA A 410 -18.37 -1.40 -21.57
C ALA A 410 -17.85 -1.21 -23.00
N THR A 411 -18.15 -2.14 -23.87
CA THR A 411 -17.95 -2.03 -25.34
C THR A 411 -19.18 -1.36 -25.94
N LEU A 412 -19.11 -0.01 -26.09
CA LEU A 412 -20.24 0.80 -26.59
C LEU A 412 -20.51 0.56 -28.08
N SER A 413 -19.44 0.35 -28.85
CA SER A 413 -19.49 -0.02 -30.27
C SER A 413 -18.25 -0.81 -30.64
N LYS A 414 -18.15 -1.28 -31.89
CA LYS A 414 -16.92 -1.92 -32.41
C LYS A 414 -15.69 -1.00 -32.40
N TYR A 415 -15.89 0.32 -32.21
CA TYR A 415 -14.85 1.33 -32.25
C TYR A 415 -14.61 1.97 -30.87
N VAL A 416 -15.51 1.84 -29.90
CA VAL A 416 -15.49 2.63 -28.67
C VAL A 416 -15.69 1.73 -27.47
N LYS A 417 -14.73 1.80 -26.52
CA LYS A 417 -14.80 1.15 -25.22
C LYS A 417 -14.75 2.22 -24.12
N LEU A 418 -15.55 2.03 -23.10
CA LEU A 418 -15.58 2.87 -21.90
C LEU A 418 -15.22 2.02 -20.68
N MET A 419 -14.30 2.51 -19.88
CA MET A 419 -13.93 1.93 -18.59
C MET A 419 -14.22 2.95 -17.50
N TYR A 420 -14.87 2.51 -16.44
CA TYR A 420 -15.09 3.29 -15.24
C TYR A 420 -14.64 2.51 -14.02
N ASN A 421 -13.86 3.15 -13.16
CA ASN A 421 -13.33 2.56 -11.94
C ASN A 421 -13.53 3.54 -10.77
N THR A 422 -14.12 3.05 -9.69
CA THR A 422 -14.36 3.82 -8.47
C THR A 422 -13.88 3.04 -7.26
N LYS A 423 -13.26 3.72 -6.30
CA LYS A 423 -12.90 3.13 -5.01
C LYS A 423 -13.19 4.13 -3.90
N PHE A 424 -13.75 3.64 -2.81
CA PHE A 424 -13.89 4.36 -1.56
C PHE A 424 -13.19 3.56 -0.46
N ILE A 425 -12.35 4.22 0.31
CA ILE A 425 -11.61 3.62 1.41
C ILE A 425 -11.77 4.52 2.62
N ARG A 426 -12.22 3.94 3.74
CA ARG A 426 -12.24 4.60 5.04
C ARG A 426 -11.33 3.87 6.00
N GLU A 427 -10.47 4.60 6.68
CA GLU A 427 -9.63 4.14 7.76
C GLU A 427 -9.99 4.94 9.01
N ASP A 428 -10.47 4.26 10.04
CA ASP A 428 -10.74 4.81 11.37
C ASP A 428 -9.67 4.24 12.32
N TYR A 429 -8.76 5.11 12.77
CA TYR A 429 -7.68 4.74 13.68
C TYR A 429 -7.89 5.42 15.02
N ASP A 430 -8.04 4.65 16.07
CA ASP A 430 -8.29 5.09 17.42
C ASP A 430 -7.26 4.45 18.35
N ARG A 431 -6.42 5.29 18.99
CA ARG A 431 -5.32 4.86 19.84
C ARG A 431 -5.12 5.80 21.03
N PRO A 432 -4.42 5.37 22.08
CA PRO A 432 -3.96 6.29 23.13
C PRO A 432 -3.10 7.40 22.54
N SER A 433 -3.31 8.63 22.97
CA SER A 433 -2.45 9.77 22.59
C SER A 433 -1.00 9.57 23.00
N TYR A 434 -0.78 8.83 24.08
CA TYR A 434 0.54 8.53 24.62
C TYR A 434 1.29 7.44 23.84
N LEU A 435 0.63 6.71 22.95
CA LEU A 435 1.26 5.66 22.11
C LEU A 435 2.15 6.28 21.04
N THR A 436 3.31 6.79 21.49
CA THR A 436 4.31 7.49 20.68
C THR A 436 5.67 6.79 20.76
N SER A 437 6.68 7.32 20.05
CA SER A 437 8.05 6.85 20.19
C SER A 437 8.57 6.86 21.63
N ASN A 438 8.06 7.78 22.47
CA ASN A 438 8.45 7.88 23.88
C ASN A 438 7.91 6.69 24.70
N PHE A 439 6.69 6.23 24.45
CA PHE A 439 6.15 5.02 25.05
C PHE A 439 7.08 3.82 24.81
N TYR A 440 7.41 3.55 23.56
CA TYR A 440 8.30 2.44 23.20
C TYR A 440 9.70 2.58 23.77
N HIS A 441 10.25 3.80 23.78
CA HIS A 441 11.55 4.08 24.37
C HIS A 441 11.54 3.84 25.89
N ASN A 442 10.48 4.26 26.56
CA ASN A 442 10.39 4.16 28.01
C ASN A 442 10.25 2.73 28.50
N ILE A 443 9.47 1.89 27.84
CA ILE A 443 9.35 0.45 28.21
C ILE A 443 10.73 -0.21 28.22
N ALA A 444 11.56 0.04 27.22
CA ALA A 444 12.86 -0.59 27.06
C ALA A 444 13.86 -0.22 28.19
N ARG A 445 13.64 0.88 28.93
CA ARG A 445 14.53 1.38 29.97
C ARG A 445 13.93 1.36 31.40
N ARG A 446 12.71 0.81 31.55
CA ARG A 446 12.10 0.70 32.89
C ARG A 446 12.86 -0.31 33.75
N TRP A 447 13.01 0.05 35.02
CA TRP A 447 13.71 -0.78 35.98
C TRP A 447 12.81 -1.95 36.42
N PRO A 448 13.33 -3.19 36.40
CA PRO A 448 12.55 -4.36 36.79
C PRO A 448 12.19 -4.35 38.29
N THR A 449 12.90 -3.57 39.13
CA THR A 449 12.62 -3.40 40.53
C THR A 449 11.33 -2.63 40.82
N ASN A 450 10.84 -1.85 39.87
CA ASN A 450 9.60 -1.10 40.04
C ASN A 450 8.39 -2.00 39.81
N PRO A 451 7.38 -2.03 40.73
CA PRO A 451 6.15 -2.75 40.49
C PRO A 451 5.22 -1.97 39.55
N VAL A 452 4.26 -2.71 38.96
CA VAL A 452 3.19 -2.12 38.13
C VAL A 452 2.20 -1.31 38.94
N LYS A 453 1.86 -1.81 40.13
CA LYS A 453 0.89 -1.24 41.04
C LYS A 453 1.50 -1.00 42.41
N ASP A 454 0.92 -0.01 43.12
CA ASP A 454 1.25 0.29 44.50
C ASP A 454 0.58 -0.70 45.48
N ALA A 455 0.82 -0.51 46.77
CA ALA A 455 0.25 -1.35 47.81
C ALA A 455 -1.28 -1.24 47.96
N ASN A 456 -1.89 -0.20 47.43
CA ASN A 456 -3.34 0.03 47.39
C ASN A 456 -4.00 -0.53 46.12
N GLY A 457 -3.18 -1.02 45.15
CA GLY A 457 -3.65 -1.61 43.88
C GLY A 457 -3.82 -0.62 42.76
N TYR A 458 -3.38 0.64 42.88
CA TYR A 458 -3.38 1.63 41.80
C TYR A 458 -2.12 1.54 40.94
N TYR A 459 -2.21 1.93 39.69
CA TYR A 459 -1.04 2.02 38.81
C TYR A 459 -0.07 3.12 39.27
N LEU A 460 1.20 2.87 39.19
CA LEU A 460 2.23 3.84 39.54
C LEU A 460 2.59 4.76 38.39
N ASP A 461 3.01 5.97 38.69
CA ASP A 461 3.30 7.07 37.76
C ASP A 461 4.40 6.74 36.71
N HIS A 462 5.24 5.75 36.97
CA HIS A 462 6.31 5.34 36.08
C HIS A 462 5.98 4.13 35.18
N SER A 463 4.72 3.67 35.20
CA SER A 463 4.30 2.48 34.44
C SER A 463 3.90 2.80 32.99
N GLU A 464 3.71 4.07 32.63
CA GLU A 464 3.05 4.57 31.42
C GLU A 464 1.62 4.05 31.23
N ILE A 465 1.13 3.17 32.08
CA ILE A 465 -0.20 2.58 31.95
C ILE A 465 -1.28 3.63 32.15
N ILE A 466 -1.09 4.52 33.13
CA ILE A 466 -2.05 5.60 33.42
C ILE A 466 -2.24 6.49 32.19
N GLN A 467 -1.13 6.88 31.55
CA GLN A 467 -1.18 7.72 30.37
C GLN A 467 -1.81 6.98 29.17
N MET A 468 -1.59 5.66 29.07
CA MET A 468 -2.19 4.84 28.02
C MET A 468 -3.70 4.65 28.21
N GLU A 469 -4.17 4.50 29.44
CA GLU A 469 -5.58 4.24 29.77
C GLU A 469 -6.41 5.55 29.85
N GLU A 470 -5.84 6.59 30.48
CA GLU A 470 -6.58 7.80 30.88
C GLU A 470 -6.07 9.07 30.20
N GLY A 471 -4.89 9.05 29.57
CA GLY A 471 -4.20 10.25 29.05
C GLY A 471 -4.80 10.88 27.81
N GLY A 472 -5.93 10.38 27.31
CA GLY A 472 -6.64 10.87 26.12
C GLY A 472 -6.42 9.99 24.88
N ARG A 473 -7.13 10.37 23.82
CA ARG A 473 -7.17 9.60 22.56
C ARG A 473 -6.59 10.38 21.38
N ASP A 474 -5.98 9.67 20.44
CA ASP A 474 -5.60 10.13 19.12
C ASP A 474 -6.48 9.40 18.10
N VAL A 475 -7.53 10.09 17.66
CA VAL A 475 -8.53 9.52 16.75
C VAL A 475 -8.37 10.14 15.37
N THR A 476 -8.09 9.31 14.38
CA THR A 476 -7.95 9.71 12.99
C THR A 476 -8.98 9.01 12.12
N GLN A 477 -9.73 9.77 11.34
CA GLN A 477 -10.57 9.28 10.26
C GLN A 477 -10.02 9.75 8.93
N LYS A 478 -9.72 8.81 8.02
CA LYS A 478 -9.18 9.08 6.69
C LYS A 478 -10.05 8.48 5.62
N ASP A 479 -10.70 9.33 4.83
CA ASP A 479 -11.53 8.95 3.69
C ASP A 479 -10.77 9.19 2.39
N GLN A 480 -10.67 8.17 1.56
CA GLN A 480 -10.04 8.23 0.24
C GLN A 480 -11.06 7.87 -0.84
N PHE A 481 -11.18 8.71 -1.83
CA PHE A 481 -12.12 8.54 -2.93
C PHE A 481 -11.37 8.63 -4.26
N TYR A 482 -11.40 7.55 -5.04
CA TYR A 482 -10.78 7.44 -6.34
C TYR A 482 -11.85 7.32 -7.42
N GLN A 483 -11.69 8.09 -8.48
CA GLN A 483 -12.54 8.05 -9.66
C GLN A 483 -11.68 8.04 -10.91
N GLN A 484 -11.92 7.11 -11.80
CA GLN A 484 -11.26 7.00 -13.09
C GLN A 484 -12.28 6.74 -14.18
N ILE A 485 -12.18 7.50 -15.25
CA ILE A 485 -12.91 7.27 -16.49
C ILE A 485 -11.91 7.18 -17.63
N GLN A 486 -12.00 6.13 -18.43
CA GLN A 486 -11.15 5.95 -19.60
C GLN A 486 -12.03 5.65 -20.81
N LEU A 487 -11.79 6.41 -21.87
CA LEU A 487 -12.38 6.19 -23.19
C LEU A 487 -11.28 5.68 -24.13
N VAL A 488 -11.53 4.56 -24.79
CA VAL A 488 -10.66 4.01 -25.80
C VAL A 488 -11.40 3.98 -27.13
N VAL A 489 -10.81 4.64 -28.14
CA VAL A 489 -11.39 4.70 -29.51
C VAL A 489 -10.43 4.02 -30.48
N GLU A 490 -10.94 3.12 -31.30
CA GLU A 490 -10.22 2.44 -32.38
C GLU A 490 -10.75 2.92 -33.73
N PRO A 491 -10.31 4.07 -34.26
CA PRO A 491 -10.83 4.65 -35.50
C PRO A 491 -10.47 3.82 -36.74
N LEU A 492 -9.29 3.22 -36.71
CA LEU A 492 -8.81 2.26 -37.70
C LEU A 492 -8.24 1.04 -37.00
N LYS A 493 -8.26 -0.10 -37.63
CA LYS A 493 -7.66 -1.33 -37.09
C LYS A 493 -6.22 -1.09 -36.63
N ASP A 494 -5.90 -1.56 -35.46
CA ASP A 494 -4.58 -1.49 -34.84
C ASP A 494 -4.14 -0.06 -34.42
N TRP A 495 -5.06 0.94 -34.49
CA TRP A 495 -4.83 2.31 -34.02
C TRP A 495 -5.78 2.64 -32.89
N LEU A 496 -5.24 2.84 -31.67
CA LEU A 496 -6.00 3.15 -30.47
C LEU A 496 -5.72 4.59 -30.02
N ILE A 497 -6.77 5.27 -29.60
CA ILE A 497 -6.72 6.60 -28.97
C ILE A 497 -7.32 6.47 -27.60
N HIS A 498 -6.60 6.92 -26.58
CA HIS A 498 -6.97 6.82 -25.17
C HIS A 498 -7.14 8.21 -24.58
N ALA A 499 -8.25 8.42 -23.89
CA ALA A 499 -8.48 9.59 -23.07
C ALA A 499 -8.85 9.11 -21.66
N GLU A 500 -8.06 9.46 -20.66
CA GLU A 500 -8.22 9.03 -19.28
C GLU A 500 -8.20 10.23 -18.34
N GLY A 501 -9.26 10.35 -17.54
CA GLY A 501 -9.37 11.33 -16.46
C GLY A 501 -9.41 10.64 -15.10
N ASN A 502 -8.58 11.11 -14.18
CA ASN A 502 -8.46 10.57 -12.84
C ASN A 502 -8.68 11.67 -11.80
N MET A 503 -9.38 11.32 -10.73
CA MET A 503 -9.57 12.16 -9.56
C MET A 503 -9.37 11.33 -8.29
N LYS A 504 -8.49 11.80 -7.41
CA LYS A 504 -8.31 11.26 -6.06
C LYS A 504 -8.56 12.37 -5.06
N ILE A 505 -9.44 12.13 -4.10
CA ILE A 505 -9.70 13.03 -2.97
C ILE A 505 -9.38 12.25 -1.70
N VAL A 506 -8.59 12.86 -0.81
CA VAL A 506 -8.32 12.35 0.53
C VAL A 506 -8.76 13.39 1.53
N ASN A 507 -9.66 13.04 2.42
CA ASN A 507 -10.03 13.84 3.58
C ASN A 507 -9.48 13.16 4.81
N ASN A 508 -8.75 13.89 5.62
CA ASN A 508 -8.23 13.40 6.90
C ASN A 508 -8.70 14.33 8.01
N GLN A 509 -9.31 13.75 9.00
CA GLN A 509 -9.73 14.43 10.22
C GLN A 509 -9.06 13.74 11.40
N ASN A 510 -8.42 14.50 12.25
CA ASN A 510 -7.75 14.00 13.44
C ASN A 510 -8.16 14.83 14.66
N GLN A 511 -8.41 14.16 15.77
CA GLN A 511 -8.53 14.74 17.10
C GLN A 511 -7.48 14.09 17.99
N TRP A 512 -6.65 14.90 18.60
CA TRP A 512 -5.62 14.48 19.54
C TRP A 512 -5.80 15.18 20.86
N GLU A 513 -5.77 14.42 21.95
CA GLU A 513 -6.11 14.87 23.29
C GLU A 513 -4.94 14.64 24.25
N VAL A 514 -4.80 15.53 25.20
CA VAL A 514 -4.07 15.30 26.46
C VAL A 514 -5.05 15.52 27.58
N LEU A 515 -5.30 14.51 28.38
CA LEU A 515 -6.17 14.57 29.53
C LEU A 515 -5.37 14.49 30.82
N PRO A 516 -5.86 15.06 31.92
CA PRO A 516 -5.21 14.99 33.24
C PRO A 516 -5.09 13.53 33.68
N VAL A 517 -3.93 13.15 34.16
CA VAL A 517 -3.63 11.80 34.65
C VAL A 517 -3.19 11.87 36.12
N TYR A 518 -3.57 10.86 36.90
CA TYR A 518 -3.36 10.85 38.33
C TYR A 518 -2.79 9.50 38.78
N TYR A 519 -1.71 9.54 39.56
CA TYR A 519 -1.31 8.42 40.39
C TYR A 519 -1.92 8.58 41.80
N HIS A 520 -1.80 7.60 42.65
CA HIS A 520 -2.31 7.68 44.02
C HIS A 520 -1.18 7.66 45.04
N ASP A 521 -1.34 8.46 46.10
CA ASP A 521 -0.39 8.48 47.21
C ASP A 521 -0.56 7.26 48.15
N GLY A 522 0.20 7.23 49.25
CA GLY A 522 0.12 6.12 50.21
C GLY A 522 -1.19 5.98 50.94
N GLU A 523 -2.00 7.05 50.97
CA GLU A 523 -3.34 7.07 51.55
C GLU A 523 -4.45 6.77 50.54
N GLY A 524 -4.07 6.62 49.26
CA GLY A 524 -4.99 6.36 48.15
C GLY A 524 -5.63 7.63 47.59
N SER A 525 -5.09 8.81 47.89
CA SER A 525 -5.56 10.08 47.32
C SER A 525 -4.96 10.33 45.95
N PRO A 526 -5.74 10.83 44.98
CA PRO A 526 -5.24 11.10 43.64
C PRO A 526 -4.28 12.31 43.61
N VAL A 527 -3.14 12.14 42.99
CA VAL A 527 -2.09 13.16 42.81
C VAL A 527 -1.85 13.38 41.31
N ALA A 528 -2.03 14.61 40.85
CA ALA A 528 -1.83 14.95 39.47
C ALA A 528 -0.37 14.71 39.02
N MET A 529 -0.17 14.07 37.89
CA MET A 529 1.16 13.86 37.33
C MET A 529 1.28 14.51 35.94
N ALA A 530 2.50 14.71 35.48
CA ALA A 530 2.75 15.17 34.13
C ALA A 530 2.39 14.07 33.14
N TRP A 531 1.70 14.45 32.08
CA TRP A 531 1.40 13.53 30.97
C TRP A 531 2.68 13.05 30.28
N PHE A 532 3.68 13.95 30.14
CA PHE A 532 5.01 13.68 29.58
C PHE A 532 5.99 14.77 30.04
N ASP A 533 7.28 14.57 29.86
CA ASP A 533 8.31 15.58 30.16
C ASP A 533 8.02 16.92 29.44
N GLY A 534 7.96 18.00 30.20
CA GLY A 534 7.61 19.33 29.71
C GLY A 534 6.12 19.68 29.74
N TYR A 535 5.25 18.74 30.18
CA TYR A 535 3.86 19.03 30.48
C TYR A 535 3.67 19.31 31.97
N THR A 536 2.81 20.26 32.28
CA THR A 536 2.45 20.56 33.64
C THR A 536 1.51 19.48 34.19
N PRO A 537 1.70 18.97 35.46
CA PRO A 537 0.75 18.08 36.08
C PRO A 537 -0.70 18.62 36.01
N GLY A 538 -1.65 17.76 35.70
CA GLY A 538 -3.06 18.13 35.56
C GLY A 538 -3.43 18.91 34.31
N MET A 539 -2.48 19.14 33.41
CA MET A 539 -2.75 19.82 32.14
C MET A 539 -3.72 19.04 31.26
N SER A 540 -4.62 19.76 30.59
CA SER A 540 -5.48 19.20 29.54
C SER A 540 -5.34 20.02 28.24
N ARG A 541 -5.47 19.35 27.12
CA ARG A 541 -5.34 19.91 25.77
C ARG A 541 -6.18 19.15 24.78
N VAL A 542 -6.76 19.86 23.82
CA VAL A 542 -7.36 19.29 22.62
C VAL A 542 -6.80 19.96 21.38
N ASN A 543 -6.44 19.15 20.41
CA ASN A 543 -6.05 19.58 19.06
C ASN A 543 -6.98 18.90 18.05
N GLN A 544 -7.58 19.69 17.16
CA GLN A 544 -8.35 19.17 16.03
C GLN A 544 -7.69 19.65 14.76
N SER A 545 -7.42 18.73 13.85
CA SER A 545 -6.82 19.02 12.57
C SER A 545 -7.60 18.38 11.42
N TYR A 546 -7.64 19.06 10.32
CA TYR A 546 -8.25 18.63 9.08
C TYR A 546 -7.32 18.96 7.92
N TRP A 547 -7.12 18.00 7.02
CA TRP A 547 -6.52 18.28 5.73
C TRP A 547 -7.23 17.54 4.60
N LYS A 548 -7.25 18.17 3.44
CA LYS A 548 -7.85 17.66 2.23
C LYS A 548 -6.86 17.76 1.08
N ASP A 549 -6.60 16.61 0.47
CA ASP A 549 -5.83 16.48 -0.77
C ASP A 549 -6.76 16.25 -1.95
N ASN A 550 -6.57 17.01 -3.02
CA ASN A 550 -7.20 16.77 -4.30
C ASN A 550 -6.09 16.54 -5.34
N ASN A 551 -6.11 15.39 -5.97
CA ASN A 551 -5.21 15.07 -7.07
C ASN A 551 -6.04 14.80 -8.33
N TYR A 552 -5.73 15.50 -9.40
CA TYR A 552 -6.35 15.36 -10.71
C TYR A 552 -5.29 15.01 -11.72
N SER A 553 -5.55 14.03 -12.59
CA SER A 553 -4.68 13.77 -13.73
C SER A 553 -5.47 13.52 -15.01
N LEU A 554 -4.88 13.94 -16.11
CA LEU A 554 -5.39 13.74 -17.46
C LEU A 554 -4.29 13.06 -18.28
N ASN A 555 -4.62 11.93 -18.91
CA ASN A 555 -3.75 11.22 -19.84
C ASN A 555 -4.43 11.17 -21.21
N LEU A 556 -3.78 11.72 -22.22
CA LEU A 556 -4.22 11.65 -23.62
C LEU A 556 -3.11 11.01 -24.43
N TYR A 557 -3.35 9.84 -24.98
CA TYR A 557 -2.31 9.15 -25.76
C TYR A 557 -2.89 8.31 -26.87
N THR A 558 -2.07 8.01 -27.84
CA THR A 558 -2.41 7.16 -28.97
C THR A 558 -1.32 6.12 -29.17
N ASP A 559 -1.69 4.92 -29.55
CA ASP A 559 -0.78 3.89 -29.98
C ASP A 559 -1.25 3.23 -31.27
N TYR A 560 -0.29 3.01 -32.17
CA TYR A 560 -0.47 2.29 -33.42
C TYR A 560 0.49 1.10 -33.45
N PHE A 561 -0.01 -0.07 -33.75
CA PHE A 561 0.81 -1.26 -33.86
C PHE A 561 0.58 -1.98 -35.20
N LYS A 562 1.64 -2.57 -35.75
CA LYS A 562 1.59 -3.24 -37.03
C LYS A 562 2.56 -4.42 -37.10
N GLN A 563 2.04 -5.55 -37.56
CA GLN A 563 2.84 -6.70 -37.95
C GLN A 563 3.01 -6.68 -39.45
N ILE A 564 4.26 -6.69 -39.92
CA ILE A 564 4.64 -6.75 -41.35
C ILE A 564 5.60 -7.91 -41.51
N GLY A 565 5.10 -9.06 -41.98
CA GLY A 565 5.89 -10.28 -42.00
C GLY A 565 6.41 -10.64 -40.60
N ASP A 566 7.72 -10.75 -40.49
CA ASP A 566 8.39 -11.06 -39.20
C ASP A 566 8.68 -9.83 -38.33
N HIS A 567 8.35 -8.63 -38.81
CA HIS A 567 8.60 -7.35 -38.11
C HIS A 567 7.37 -6.86 -37.42
N TYR A 568 7.46 -6.59 -36.12
CA TYR A 568 6.43 -5.95 -35.33
C TYR A 568 6.88 -4.56 -34.88
N PHE A 569 6.01 -3.59 -35.09
CA PHE A 569 6.21 -2.20 -34.68
C PHE A 569 5.07 -1.77 -33.82
N LYS A 570 5.37 -1.06 -32.72
CA LYS A 570 4.38 -0.31 -31.95
C LYS A 570 4.94 1.07 -31.66
N VAL A 571 4.16 2.11 -32.02
CA VAL A 571 4.51 3.51 -31.78
C VAL A 571 3.44 4.11 -30.88
N MET A 572 3.86 4.80 -29.85
CA MET A 572 3.00 5.49 -28.89
C MET A 572 3.45 6.94 -28.78
N GLY A 573 2.49 7.87 -28.65
CA GLY A 573 2.74 9.26 -28.31
C GLY A 573 1.63 9.81 -27.46
N GLY A 574 1.94 10.71 -26.53
CA GLY A 574 0.92 11.21 -25.63
C GLY A 574 1.33 12.42 -24.80
N PHE A 575 0.35 12.88 -24.05
CA PHE A 575 0.41 13.99 -23.11
C PHE A 575 -0.16 13.57 -21.79
N ASN A 576 0.50 13.98 -20.69
CA ASN A 576 0.04 13.80 -19.33
C ASN A 576 0.04 15.16 -18.61
N ALA A 577 -0.96 15.43 -17.79
CA ALA A 577 -1.00 16.58 -16.90
C ALA A 577 -1.53 16.18 -15.53
N GLU A 578 -0.96 16.76 -14.48
CA GLU A 578 -1.34 16.51 -13.09
C GLU A 578 -1.44 17.82 -12.31
N LEU A 579 -2.40 17.87 -11.40
CA LEU A 579 -2.60 18.98 -10.46
C LEU A 579 -2.90 18.42 -9.07
N TYR A 580 -2.05 18.73 -8.13
CA TYR A 580 -2.23 18.47 -6.71
C TYR A 580 -2.56 19.72 -5.93
N LYS A 581 -3.53 19.63 -5.02
CA LYS A 581 -3.92 20.72 -4.13
C LYS A 581 -4.13 20.19 -2.73
N ARG A 582 -3.56 20.85 -1.72
CA ARG A 582 -3.78 20.57 -0.30
C ARG A 582 -4.35 21.79 0.39
N THR A 583 -5.34 21.57 1.23
CA THR A 583 -5.84 22.56 2.21
C THR A 583 -5.74 21.92 3.58
N ASN A 584 -5.26 22.66 4.56
CA ASN A 584 -5.20 22.22 5.94
C ASN A 584 -5.73 23.30 6.89
N LEU A 585 -6.31 22.86 8.00
CA LEU A 585 -6.79 23.69 9.10
C LEU A 585 -6.54 22.92 10.39
N SER A 586 -6.07 23.62 11.43
CA SER A 586 -5.97 23.05 12.78
C SER A 586 -6.35 24.07 13.83
N GLY A 587 -6.87 23.59 14.93
CA GLY A 587 -7.18 24.37 16.13
C GLY A 587 -6.69 23.65 17.36
N GLN A 588 -6.19 24.43 18.35
CA GLN A 588 -5.76 23.92 19.67
C GLN A 588 -6.27 24.83 20.77
N ARG A 589 -6.69 24.21 21.86
CA ARG A 589 -6.92 24.89 23.14
C ARG A 589 -6.50 24.00 24.29
N ASP A 590 -6.05 24.67 25.36
CA ASP A 590 -5.59 24.04 26.57
C ASP A 590 -6.57 24.36 27.72
N GLU A 591 -6.41 23.70 28.88
CA GLU A 591 -7.21 23.90 30.11
C GLU A 591 -8.71 23.69 29.86
N LEU A 592 -9.07 22.42 29.62
CA LEU A 592 -10.47 22.01 29.39
C LEU A 592 -11.26 22.18 30.70
N ILE A 593 -12.48 22.74 30.64
CA ILE A 593 -13.41 22.86 31.77
C ILE A 593 -13.74 21.47 32.34
N THR A 594 -13.85 20.48 31.44
CA THR A 594 -14.04 19.07 31.83
C THR A 594 -13.28 18.17 30.85
N PRO A 595 -12.59 17.13 31.34
CA PRO A 595 -11.94 16.13 30.48
C PRO A 595 -12.96 15.20 29.80
N ASP A 596 -14.20 15.11 30.28
CA ASP A 596 -15.23 14.18 29.73
C ASP A 596 -15.72 14.60 28.33
N VAL A 597 -15.53 15.89 27.98
CA VAL A 597 -15.94 16.45 26.68
C VAL A 597 -14.77 17.23 26.08
N PRO A 598 -13.74 16.54 25.58
CA PRO A 598 -12.54 17.19 25.03
C PRO A 598 -12.83 17.80 23.66
N THR A 599 -13.25 19.06 23.63
CA THR A 599 -13.51 19.81 22.40
C THR A 599 -12.83 21.17 22.46
N LEU A 600 -12.64 21.83 21.30
CA LEU A 600 -12.10 23.18 21.26
C LEU A 600 -12.97 24.17 22.06
N ASN A 601 -14.28 23.94 22.15
CA ASN A 601 -15.19 24.84 22.85
C ASN A 601 -15.10 24.73 24.39
N THR A 602 -14.60 23.59 24.90
CA THR A 602 -14.43 23.41 26.37
C THR A 602 -13.07 23.86 26.87
N GLY A 603 -12.12 24.21 25.98
CA GLY A 603 -10.86 24.80 26.36
C GLY A 603 -11.04 26.27 26.81
N THR A 604 -10.26 26.72 27.83
CA THR A 604 -10.36 28.05 28.42
C THR A 604 -9.25 29.01 28.01
N THR A 605 -8.12 28.47 27.53
CA THR A 605 -6.99 29.29 27.07
C THR A 605 -7.24 29.98 25.73
N GLU A 606 -6.34 30.87 25.35
CA GLU A 606 -6.37 31.50 24.02
C GLU A 606 -6.37 30.47 22.91
N GLN A 607 -7.20 30.69 21.88
CA GLN A 607 -7.31 29.79 20.72
C GLN A 607 -6.06 29.90 19.85
N LYS A 608 -5.44 28.77 19.56
CA LYS A 608 -4.40 28.67 18.53
C LYS A 608 -5.03 28.07 17.28
N ALA A 609 -5.02 28.82 16.19
CA ALA A 609 -5.50 28.35 14.90
C ALA A 609 -4.41 28.48 13.85
N ASN A 610 -4.30 27.48 12.99
CA ASN A 610 -3.36 27.47 11.87
C ASN A 610 -4.06 26.88 10.65
N GLY A 611 -3.74 27.43 9.47
CA GLY A 611 -4.30 26.92 8.22
C GLY A 611 -3.40 27.29 7.05
N GLY A 612 -3.50 26.50 5.98
CA GLY A 612 -2.66 26.72 4.81
C GLY A 612 -3.27 26.11 3.55
N TYR A 613 -2.72 26.55 2.45
CA TYR A 613 -3.02 26.07 1.12
C TYR A 613 -1.74 25.87 0.35
N SER A 614 -1.61 24.75 -0.32
CA SER A 614 -0.46 24.44 -1.17
C SER A 614 -0.89 23.67 -2.41
N HIS A 615 -0.15 23.84 -3.50
CA HIS A 615 -0.40 23.11 -4.75
C HIS A 615 0.89 22.94 -5.55
N TRP A 616 0.87 22.01 -6.49
CA TRP A 616 1.87 21.88 -7.55
C TRP A 616 1.19 21.30 -8.79
N ALA A 617 1.81 21.49 -9.93
CA ALA A 617 1.37 20.92 -11.20
C ALA A 617 2.56 20.43 -12.01
N ASN A 618 2.36 19.31 -12.72
CA ASN A 618 3.29 18.77 -13.69
C ASN A 618 2.57 18.55 -15.02
N ALA A 619 3.31 18.64 -16.13
CA ALA A 619 2.82 18.28 -17.45
C ALA A 619 3.97 17.69 -18.26
N GLY A 620 3.67 16.74 -19.15
CA GLY A 620 4.71 16.08 -19.95
C GLY A 620 4.20 15.53 -21.26
N PHE A 621 5.03 15.60 -22.28
CA PHE A 621 4.84 14.91 -23.53
C PHE A 621 5.73 13.67 -23.56
N PHE A 622 5.23 12.57 -24.09
CA PHE A 622 5.99 11.32 -24.14
C PHE A 622 5.81 10.59 -25.46
N GLY A 623 6.80 9.81 -25.82
CA GLY A 623 6.76 8.93 -26.96
C GLY A 623 7.52 7.64 -26.69
N ARG A 624 7.05 6.56 -27.30
CA ARG A 624 7.66 5.22 -27.24
C ARG A 624 7.63 4.56 -28.61
N ILE A 625 8.71 3.93 -28.98
CA ILE A 625 8.80 3.06 -30.14
C ILE A 625 9.28 1.69 -29.67
N ASN A 626 8.48 0.67 -29.93
CA ASN A 626 8.87 -0.73 -29.74
C ASN A 626 9.03 -1.39 -31.10
N TYR A 627 10.13 -2.11 -31.29
CA TYR A 627 10.40 -2.93 -32.46
C TYR A 627 10.77 -4.35 -32.04
N ASN A 628 10.27 -5.32 -32.78
CA ASN A 628 10.52 -6.73 -32.53
C ASN A 628 10.65 -7.45 -33.88
N TYR A 629 11.74 -8.19 -34.08
CA TYR A 629 11.96 -9.06 -35.22
C TYR A 629 11.93 -10.53 -34.80
N LYS A 630 10.92 -11.27 -35.24
CA LYS A 630 10.70 -12.70 -34.95
C LYS A 630 10.70 -13.02 -33.43
N GLU A 631 10.38 -12.04 -32.57
CA GLU A 631 10.56 -12.12 -31.11
C GLU A 631 11.99 -12.52 -30.69
N ARG A 632 12.98 -12.34 -31.57
CA ARG A 632 14.41 -12.58 -31.31
C ARG A 632 15.13 -11.31 -30.90
N TYR A 633 15.01 -10.27 -31.71
CA TYR A 633 15.66 -8.97 -31.47
C TYR A 633 14.60 -7.96 -31.09
N LEU A 634 14.77 -7.40 -29.90
CA LEU A 634 13.85 -6.46 -29.29
C LEU A 634 14.53 -5.12 -29.12
N LEU A 635 13.84 -4.03 -29.42
CA LEU A 635 14.32 -2.68 -29.24
C LEU A 635 13.17 -1.81 -28.71
N GLU A 636 13.45 -1.00 -27.68
CA GLU A 636 12.55 0.00 -27.19
C GLU A 636 13.27 1.33 -27.05
N ILE A 637 12.65 2.41 -27.53
CA ILE A 637 13.13 3.79 -27.45
C ILE A 637 12.02 4.60 -26.82
N ASN A 638 12.34 5.32 -25.74
CA ASN A 638 11.41 6.23 -25.08
C ASN A 638 12.02 7.63 -25.00
N GLY A 639 11.17 8.65 -25.06
CA GLY A 639 11.54 10.03 -24.78
C GLY A 639 10.40 10.74 -24.06
N ARG A 640 10.76 11.56 -23.06
CA ARG A 640 9.81 12.44 -22.35
C ARG A 640 10.35 13.85 -22.26
N TYR A 641 9.43 14.80 -22.39
CA TYR A 641 9.67 16.21 -22.15
C TYR A 641 8.73 16.67 -21.07
N ASP A 642 9.24 16.74 -19.83
CA ASP A 642 8.47 17.03 -18.61
C ASP A 642 8.71 18.44 -18.11
N GLY A 643 7.64 19.09 -17.65
CA GLY A 643 7.65 20.39 -17.00
C GLY A 643 7.02 20.33 -15.61
N SER A 644 7.62 21.07 -14.64
CA SER A 644 7.14 21.17 -13.28
C SER A 644 6.97 22.60 -12.84
N SER A 645 5.87 22.89 -12.11
CA SER A 645 5.66 24.20 -11.47
C SER A 645 6.67 24.52 -10.37
N ARG A 646 7.47 23.54 -9.94
CA ARG A 646 8.48 23.67 -8.88
C ARG A 646 9.74 24.40 -9.34
N PHE A 647 9.89 24.62 -10.66
CA PHE A 647 11.02 25.30 -11.28
C PHE A 647 10.56 26.50 -12.11
N ILE A 648 11.45 27.45 -12.35
CA ILE A 648 11.15 28.70 -13.04
C ILE A 648 11.94 28.82 -14.36
N GLY A 649 11.39 29.56 -15.32
CA GLY A 649 12.05 29.90 -16.57
C GLY A 649 12.43 28.70 -17.42
N ASP A 650 13.66 28.68 -17.91
CA ASP A 650 14.28 27.63 -18.72
C ASP A 650 14.55 26.33 -17.93
N LYS A 651 14.60 26.40 -16.57
CA LYS A 651 14.78 25.25 -15.69
C LYS A 651 13.51 24.42 -15.52
N ARG A 652 12.36 24.94 -15.97
CA ARG A 652 11.04 24.30 -15.80
C ARG A 652 10.90 22.99 -16.55
N TRP A 653 11.48 22.89 -17.75
CA TRP A 653 11.32 21.76 -18.65
C TRP A 653 12.60 20.98 -18.78
N GLY A 654 12.52 19.64 -18.75
CA GLY A 654 13.62 18.71 -18.94
C GLY A 654 13.29 17.62 -19.95
N PHE A 655 14.27 17.23 -20.77
CA PHE A 655 14.14 16.10 -21.69
C PHE A 655 14.87 14.87 -21.17
N PHE A 656 14.17 13.73 -21.12
CA PHE A 656 14.65 12.49 -20.50
C PHE A 656 14.49 11.31 -21.48
N PRO A 657 15.58 10.92 -22.17
CA PRO A 657 15.58 9.79 -23.10
C PRO A 657 15.87 8.46 -22.41
N SER A 658 15.36 7.35 -22.95
CA SER A 658 15.77 6.00 -22.55
C SER A 658 15.73 5.01 -23.71
N PHE A 659 16.61 4.00 -23.64
CA PHE A 659 16.79 2.96 -24.63
C PHE A 659 16.90 1.60 -23.96
N SER A 660 16.30 0.57 -24.56
CA SER A 660 16.57 -0.80 -24.15
C SER A 660 16.58 -1.74 -25.36
N ALA A 661 17.40 -2.78 -25.26
CA ALA A 661 17.50 -3.82 -26.28
C ALA A 661 17.50 -5.19 -25.60
N GLY A 662 16.97 -6.18 -26.33
CA GLY A 662 16.94 -7.57 -25.89
C GLY A 662 17.22 -8.53 -27.04
N TRP A 663 17.90 -9.63 -26.71
CA TRP A 663 18.14 -10.72 -27.64
C TRP A 663 17.66 -12.03 -27.02
N ASN A 664 16.61 -12.61 -27.55
CA ASN A 664 16.12 -13.93 -27.20
C ASN A 664 16.95 -15.01 -27.92
N VAL A 665 18.07 -15.35 -27.31
CA VAL A 665 19.06 -16.29 -27.89
C VAL A 665 18.44 -17.67 -28.07
N SER A 666 17.57 -18.10 -27.17
CA SER A 666 16.88 -19.38 -27.25
C SER A 666 15.94 -19.53 -28.44
N ARG A 667 15.60 -18.41 -29.12
CA ARG A 667 14.79 -18.44 -30.35
C ARG A 667 15.62 -18.49 -31.65
N GLU A 668 16.94 -18.56 -31.54
CA GLU A 668 17.82 -18.69 -32.68
C GLU A 668 17.86 -20.13 -33.21
N PRO A 669 18.01 -20.35 -34.52
CA PRO A 669 18.08 -21.70 -35.11
C PRO A 669 19.19 -22.56 -34.52
N PHE A 670 20.33 -21.96 -34.13
CA PHE A 670 21.46 -22.68 -33.55
C PHE A 670 21.23 -23.17 -32.13
N TRP A 671 20.14 -22.69 -31.45
CA TRP A 671 19.83 -23.05 -30.06
C TRP A 671 18.99 -24.32 -29.93
N ARG A 672 18.44 -24.85 -31.03
CA ARG A 672 17.48 -25.99 -31.02
C ARG A 672 17.97 -27.22 -30.28
N ASP A 673 19.25 -27.52 -30.38
CA ASP A 673 19.85 -28.68 -29.72
C ASP A 673 19.99 -28.50 -28.20
N LEU A 674 19.96 -27.27 -27.72
CA LEU A 674 20.04 -26.93 -26.31
C LEU A 674 18.66 -26.67 -25.66
N GLU A 675 17.58 -26.54 -26.44
CA GLU A 675 16.24 -26.17 -25.99
C GLU A 675 15.68 -27.12 -24.94
N HIS A 676 16.03 -28.43 -25.00
CA HIS A 676 15.58 -29.42 -24.02
C HIS A 676 16.26 -29.24 -22.64
N ILE A 677 17.42 -28.55 -22.55
CA ILE A 677 18.10 -28.24 -21.28
C ILE A 677 17.84 -26.78 -20.89
N VAL A 678 18.00 -25.87 -21.84
CA VAL A 678 17.87 -24.42 -21.65
C VAL A 678 16.73 -23.91 -22.52
N ASN A 679 15.52 -23.93 -21.99
CA ASN A 679 14.28 -23.60 -22.71
C ASN A 679 14.17 -22.11 -23.03
N ASN A 680 14.73 -21.26 -22.17
CA ASN A 680 14.73 -19.82 -22.34
C ASN A 680 16.08 -19.24 -21.97
N PHE A 681 16.62 -18.41 -22.85
CA PHE A 681 17.80 -17.62 -22.58
C PHE A 681 17.71 -16.28 -23.33
N LYS A 682 17.61 -15.19 -22.55
CA LYS A 682 17.51 -13.83 -23.07
C LYS A 682 18.57 -12.94 -22.45
N ILE A 683 19.27 -12.18 -23.29
CA ILE A 683 20.21 -11.12 -22.89
C ILE A 683 19.50 -9.78 -23.10
N ARG A 684 19.66 -8.87 -22.14
CA ARG A 684 19.05 -7.54 -22.21
C ARG A 684 19.98 -6.46 -21.67
N GLY A 685 19.84 -5.27 -22.25
CA GLY A 685 20.55 -4.08 -21.80
C GLY A 685 19.64 -2.87 -21.86
N SER A 686 19.79 -1.94 -20.92
CA SER A 686 19.06 -0.69 -20.89
C SER A 686 19.91 0.47 -20.40
N TRP A 687 19.63 1.65 -20.92
CA TRP A 687 20.16 2.94 -20.47
C TRP A 687 19.04 3.97 -20.49
N GLY A 688 19.07 4.90 -19.54
CA GLY A 688 18.09 5.97 -19.55
C GLY A 688 18.34 7.02 -18.48
N GLU A 689 17.71 8.16 -18.70
CA GLU A 689 17.66 9.29 -17.80
C GLU A 689 16.24 9.57 -17.36
N LEU A 690 16.06 9.94 -16.10
CA LEU A 690 14.80 10.35 -15.50
C LEU A 690 15.03 11.60 -14.67
N GLY A 691 14.12 12.57 -14.77
CA GLY A 691 14.13 13.73 -13.90
C GLY A 691 13.47 13.44 -12.56
N ASN A 692 13.98 14.05 -11.50
CA ASN A 692 13.31 14.14 -10.22
C ASN A 692 13.04 15.62 -9.89
N CYS A 693 11.78 15.96 -9.66
CA CYS A 693 11.36 17.33 -9.36
C CYS A 693 10.97 17.53 -7.88
N ASN A 694 11.23 16.53 -7.02
CA ASN A 694 10.85 16.63 -5.61
C ASN A 694 11.72 17.66 -4.88
N THR A 695 11.06 18.62 -4.25
CA THR A 695 11.67 19.69 -3.45
C THR A 695 10.88 19.84 -2.14
N THR A 696 11.52 20.35 -1.10
CA THR A 696 10.85 20.59 0.19
C THR A 696 9.72 21.61 0.03
N ALA A 697 9.98 22.73 -0.65
CA ALA A 697 8.96 23.74 -0.99
C ALA A 697 8.44 23.53 -2.41
N PHE A 698 7.13 23.76 -2.65
CA PHE A 698 6.55 23.65 -3.99
C PHE A 698 6.93 24.77 -4.93
N TYR A 699 7.31 25.92 -4.38
CA TYR A 699 7.74 27.12 -5.12
C TYR A 699 8.99 27.74 -4.47
N PRO A 700 10.15 27.03 -4.50
CA PRO A 700 11.34 27.45 -3.75
C PRO A 700 11.99 28.75 -4.24
N PHE A 701 11.56 29.26 -5.39
CA PHE A 701 12.08 30.47 -6.02
C PHE A 701 11.30 31.75 -5.67
N TYR A 702 10.16 31.67 -4.95
CA TYR A 702 9.45 32.83 -4.47
C TYR A 702 9.98 33.28 -3.11
N GLN A 703 10.32 34.54 -3.00
CA GLN A 703 10.60 35.18 -1.71
C GLN A 703 9.31 35.36 -0.93
N THR A 704 9.33 34.93 0.32
CA THR A 704 8.22 35.14 1.26
C THR A 704 8.72 35.90 2.48
N MET A 705 7.88 36.76 3.04
CA MET A 705 8.14 37.44 4.33
C MET A 705 7.46 36.63 5.42
N PRO A 706 8.21 35.87 6.26
CA PRO A 706 7.62 35.17 7.37
C PRO A 706 6.97 36.16 8.35
N THR A 707 5.70 35.84 8.70
CA THR A 707 4.96 36.66 9.70
C THR A 707 4.65 35.78 10.91
N GLY A 708 4.60 36.40 12.07
CA GLY A 708 4.30 35.68 13.32
C GLY A 708 4.34 36.60 14.53
N VAL A 709 4.03 36.05 15.69
CA VAL A 709 4.19 36.74 16.96
C VAL A 709 5.68 36.81 17.31
N GLU A 710 6.15 37.98 17.72
CA GLU A 710 7.54 38.22 18.11
C GLU A 710 7.99 37.19 19.17
N ASN A 711 9.12 36.55 18.96
CA ASN A 711 9.63 35.50 19.84
C ASN A 711 10.89 35.89 20.64
N SER A 712 11.50 37.05 20.33
CA SER A 712 12.75 37.53 20.96
C SER A 712 12.59 38.35 22.26
N GLY A 713 11.35 38.41 22.80
CA GLY A 713 11.11 39.11 24.06
C GLY A 713 10.64 40.54 23.93
N TRP A 714 10.40 41.06 22.72
CA TRP A 714 9.79 42.38 22.51
C TRP A 714 8.34 42.39 22.97
N LEU A 715 7.98 43.36 23.79
CA LEU A 715 6.63 43.58 24.28
C LEU A 715 6.18 45.01 23.92
N ILE A 716 4.98 45.10 23.36
CA ILE A 716 4.27 46.40 23.21
C ILE A 716 3.03 46.33 24.09
N ASN A 717 2.96 47.22 25.09
CA ASN A 717 1.89 47.21 26.10
C ASN A 717 1.70 45.82 26.77
N GLY A 718 2.80 45.17 27.13
CA GLY A 718 2.79 43.86 27.79
C GLY A 718 2.43 42.67 26.88
N LYS A 719 2.24 42.88 25.58
CA LYS A 719 1.92 41.84 24.60
C LYS A 719 3.01 41.69 23.54
N LYS A 720 3.26 40.47 23.08
CA LYS A 720 4.13 40.24 21.92
C LYS A 720 3.45 40.71 20.63
N PRO A 721 4.05 41.65 19.88
CA PRO A 721 3.46 42.15 18.65
C PRO A 721 3.56 41.13 17.51
N ASN A 722 2.65 41.24 16.53
CA ASN A 722 2.84 40.57 15.26
C ASN A 722 3.95 41.28 14.48
N THR A 723 4.87 40.51 13.94
CA THR A 723 6.03 41.01 13.18
C THR A 723 6.10 40.31 11.81
N ALA A 724 6.82 40.95 10.90
CA ALA A 724 7.24 40.34 9.64
C ALA A 724 8.77 40.34 9.58
N SER A 725 9.36 39.21 9.32
CA SER A 725 10.80 39.08 9.15
C SER A 725 11.21 39.43 7.70
N ALA A 726 12.46 39.93 7.53
CA ALA A 726 13.01 40.11 6.20
C ALA A 726 12.92 38.84 5.37
N PRO A 727 12.62 38.94 4.04
CA PRO A 727 12.55 37.75 3.19
C PRO A 727 13.92 37.08 3.11
N GLY A 728 13.92 35.70 3.14
CA GLY A 728 15.12 34.93 2.91
C GLY A 728 15.62 35.08 1.46
N ILE A 729 16.90 34.74 1.24
CA ILE A 729 17.43 34.62 -0.12
C ILE A 729 16.90 33.33 -0.73
N VAL A 730 16.44 33.38 -1.99
CA VAL A 730 15.98 32.24 -2.77
C VAL A 730 16.88 32.00 -3.97
N SER A 731 16.95 30.77 -4.45
CA SER A 731 17.68 30.41 -5.67
C SER A 731 16.74 30.28 -6.86
N ALA A 732 16.98 31.05 -7.92
CA ALA A 732 16.34 30.85 -9.22
C ALA A 732 17.01 29.74 -10.05
N GLU A 733 18.18 29.26 -9.65
CA GLU A 733 18.99 28.26 -10.36
C GLU A 733 18.60 26.83 -10.01
N MET A 734 17.67 26.65 -9.07
CA MET A 734 17.22 25.29 -8.68
C MET A 734 16.55 24.59 -9.86
N THR A 735 16.99 23.36 -10.13
CA THR A 735 16.58 22.57 -11.29
C THR A 735 16.38 21.10 -10.95
N TRP A 736 16.10 20.30 -11.95
CA TRP A 736 15.89 18.86 -11.87
C TRP A 736 17.12 18.12 -11.31
N GLU A 737 16.88 17.16 -10.41
CA GLU A 737 17.84 16.10 -10.21
C GLU A 737 17.73 15.12 -11.38
N THR A 738 18.86 14.65 -11.93
CA THR A 738 18.90 13.71 -13.05
C THR A 738 19.34 12.33 -12.56
N VAL A 739 18.46 11.36 -12.69
CA VAL A 739 18.76 9.95 -12.37
C VAL A 739 19.12 9.22 -13.66
N ARG A 740 20.42 8.99 -13.88
CA ARG A 740 20.97 8.27 -15.03
C ARG A 740 21.29 6.85 -14.65
N SER A 741 20.74 5.86 -15.33
CA SER A 741 21.01 4.47 -15.03
C SER A 741 21.29 3.66 -16.29
N TRP A 742 22.15 2.64 -16.16
CA TRP A 742 22.29 1.58 -17.13
C TRP A 742 22.22 0.22 -16.44
N ASN A 743 21.76 -0.77 -17.16
CA ASN A 743 21.53 -2.12 -16.68
C ASN A 743 21.90 -3.13 -17.78
N ILE A 744 22.59 -4.21 -17.40
CA ILE A 744 22.82 -5.39 -18.24
C ILE A 744 22.33 -6.59 -17.45
N GLY A 745 21.56 -7.45 -18.10
CA GLY A 745 21.04 -8.65 -17.48
C GLY A 745 20.80 -9.79 -18.45
N PHE A 746 20.62 -10.98 -17.91
CA PHE A 746 20.13 -12.13 -18.65
C PHE A 746 19.08 -12.88 -17.84
N ASP A 747 18.11 -13.43 -18.54
CA ASP A 747 17.05 -14.27 -17.99
C ASP A 747 17.22 -15.68 -18.55
N PHE A 748 17.02 -16.72 -17.75
CA PHE A 748 17.13 -18.11 -18.17
C PHE A 748 16.06 -18.99 -17.58
N GLY A 749 15.71 -20.05 -18.32
CA GLY A 749 14.85 -21.15 -17.90
C GLY A 749 15.47 -22.48 -18.26
N LEU A 750 15.60 -23.38 -17.30
CA LEU A 750 16.23 -24.69 -17.44
C LEU A 750 15.23 -25.80 -17.12
N LEU A 751 15.44 -26.99 -17.71
CA LEU A 751 14.71 -28.21 -17.42
C LEU A 751 13.18 -28.03 -17.54
N ASN A 752 12.71 -27.58 -18.69
CA ASN A 752 11.31 -27.22 -18.96
C ASN A 752 10.78 -26.15 -17.99
N ASN A 753 11.60 -25.09 -17.77
CA ASN A 753 11.31 -23.99 -16.87
C ASN A 753 11.12 -24.37 -15.39
N ARG A 754 11.50 -25.57 -14.96
CA ARG A 754 11.48 -25.98 -13.54
C ARG A 754 12.48 -25.20 -12.70
N LEU A 755 13.54 -24.70 -13.32
CA LEU A 755 14.46 -23.75 -12.71
C LEU A 755 14.53 -22.51 -13.60
N THR A 756 14.03 -21.39 -13.09
CA THR A 756 14.11 -20.08 -13.75
C THR A 756 14.97 -19.12 -12.96
N GLY A 757 15.62 -18.21 -13.65
CA GLY A 757 16.42 -17.23 -12.96
C GLY A 757 16.70 -15.99 -13.78
N SER A 758 17.23 -14.97 -13.11
CA SER A 758 17.71 -13.75 -13.75
C SER A 758 18.94 -13.22 -13.05
N PHE A 759 19.80 -12.59 -13.84
CA PHE A 759 20.95 -11.84 -13.38
C PHE A 759 20.83 -10.41 -13.85
N ASP A 760 21.13 -9.44 -12.98
CA ASP A 760 21.19 -8.02 -13.29
C ASP A 760 22.43 -7.37 -12.67
N TYR A 761 23.16 -6.63 -13.48
CA TYR A 761 24.16 -5.66 -13.01
C TYR A 761 23.71 -4.28 -13.44
N PHE A 762 23.59 -3.36 -12.49
CA PHE A 762 23.19 -1.99 -12.80
C PHE A 762 24.09 -0.96 -12.10
N VAL A 763 24.16 0.21 -12.72
CA VAL A 763 24.75 1.41 -12.15
C VAL A 763 23.72 2.53 -12.25
N ARG A 764 23.53 3.26 -11.16
CA ARG A 764 22.69 4.45 -11.08
C ARG A 764 23.51 5.62 -10.58
N ASN A 765 23.53 6.70 -11.33
CA ASN A 765 24.11 7.97 -10.96
C ASN A 765 22.95 8.97 -10.77
N THR A 766 22.82 9.55 -9.58
CA THR A 766 21.89 10.66 -9.33
C THR A 766 22.74 11.93 -9.30
N LEU A 767 22.50 12.80 -10.25
CA LEU A 767 23.26 14.01 -10.55
C LEU A 767 22.45 15.23 -10.15
N ASP A 768 23.12 16.32 -9.86
CA ASP A 768 22.50 17.60 -9.56
C ASP A 768 21.49 17.52 -8.40
N MET A 769 21.77 16.70 -7.37
CA MET A 769 20.92 16.65 -6.17
C MET A 769 21.02 17.95 -5.40
N ILE A 770 19.90 18.35 -4.77
CA ILE A 770 19.87 19.49 -3.85
C ILE A 770 20.71 19.14 -2.62
N GLY A 771 21.89 19.73 -2.55
CA GLY A 771 22.86 19.53 -1.49
C GLY A 771 22.85 20.66 -0.46
N PRO A 772 23.85 20.65 0.46
CA PRO A 772 23.98 21.69 1.46
C PRO A 772 24.22 23.06 0.81
N ALA A 773 23.73 24.10 1.49
CA ALA A 773 24.00 25.48 1.07
C ALA A 773 25.52 25.76 1.04
N PRO A 774 26.01 26.53 0.05
CA PRO A 774 27.40 26.95 0.03
C PRO A 774 27.75 27.73 1.30
N GLN A 775 28.97 27.50 1.81
CA GLN A 775 29.45 28.26 2.97
C GLN A 775 29.86 29.64 2.51
N LEU A 776 29.08 30.64 2.89
CA LEU A 776 29.39 32.04 2.64
C LEU A 776 29.69 32.76 3.97
N PRO A 777 30.44 33.89 3.95
CA PRO A 777 30.71 34.64 5.16
C PRO A 777 29.45 35.07 5.90
N ALA A 778 29.47 35.06 7.23
CA ALA A 778 28.35 35.46 8.07
C ALA A 778 27.94 36.95 7.88
N THR A 779 28.81 37.75 7.28
CA THR A 779 28.55 39.13 6.89
C THR A 779 27.44 39.27 5.83
N LEU A 780 27.06 38.16 5.16
CA LEU A 780 25.87 38.14 4.27
C LEU A 780 24.57 38.47 5.03
N GLY A 781 24.52 38.16 6.33
CA GLY A 781 23.37 38.48 7.18
C GLY A 781 22.07 37.77 6.82
N ALA A 782 22.12 36.71 5.99
CA ALA A 782 20.96 35.93 5.57
C ALA A 782 21.32 34.44 5.39
N THR A 783 20.34 33.58 5.50
CA THR A 783 20.50 32.15 5.22
C THR A 783 20.74 31.93 3.73
N VAL A 784 21.82 31.26 3.39
CA VAL A 784 22.16 30.93 2.01
C VAL A 784 21.20 29.84 1.49
N PRO A 785 20.59 30.00 0.29
CA PRO A 785 19.72 28.98 -0.25
C PRO A 785 20.52 27.73 -0.66
N LYS A 786 19.87 26.58 -0.59
CA LYS A 786 20.38 25.31 -1.10
C LYS A 786 20.44 25.37 -2.63
N VAL A 787 21.38 24.59 -3.21
CA VAL A 787 21.60 24.53 -4.66
C VAL A 787 21.80 23.09 -5.10
N ASN A 788 21.72 22.84 -6.40
CA ASN A 788 22.00 21.54 -6.99
C ASN A 788 23.53 21.35 -7.11
N ASN A 789 24.16 20.75 -6.11
CA ASN A 789 25.62 20.62 -6.01
C ASN A 789 26.11 19.28 -5.45
N ALA A 790 25.25 18.26 -5.44
CA ALA A 790 25.61 16.95 -4.91
C ALA A 790 25.32 15.84 -5.94
N ASP A 791 26.19 14.84 -6.00
CA ASP A 791 26.05 13.66 -6.86
C ASP A 791 26.19 12.39 -6.03
N MET A 792 25.49 11.35 -6.46
CA MET A 792 25.55 10.03 -5.83
C MET A 792 25.67 8.94 -6.90
N LYS A 793 26.50 7.93 -6.64
CA LYS A 793 26.62 6.74 -7.48
C LYS A 793 26.29 5.50 -6.67
N ALA A 794 25.39 4.67 -7.17
CA ALA A 794 25.05 3.36 -6.63
C ALA A 794 25.22 2.29 -7.70
N TRP A 795 25.77 1.13 -7.32
CA TRP A 795 25.89 -0.03 -8.18
C TRP A 795 25.59 -1.31 -7.41
N VAL A 796 24.94 -2.28 -8.06
CA VAL A 796 24.56 -3.54 -7.43
C VAL A 796 24.56 -4.66 -8.47
N LEU A 797 25.00 -5.83 -8.01
CA LEU A 797 24.95 -7.10 -8.73
C LEU A 797 23.89 -7.97 -8.06
N LYS A 798 22.99 -8.56 -8.85
CA LYS A 798 21.83 -9.26 -8.32
C LYS A 798 21.57 -10.57 -9.05
N TRP A 799 21.30 -11.62 -8.28
CA TRP A 799 20.84 -12.92 -8.76
C TRP A 799 19.44 -13.24 -8.24
N LYS A 800 18.66 -13.88 -9.08
CA LYS A 800 17.35 -14.46 -8.70
C LYS A 800 17.30 -15.89 -9.23
N PHE A 801 16.89 -16.83 -8.38
CA PHE A 801 16.60 -18.22 -8.74
C PHE A 801 15.22 -18.58 -8.23
N LEU A 802 14.44 -19.27 -9.05
CA LEU A 802 13.14 -19.86 -8.72
C LEU A 802 13.18 -21.30 -9.18
N GLY A 803 13.00 -22.25 -8.25
CA GLY A 803 12.93 -23.68 -8.53
C GLY A 803 11.58 -24.24 -8.11
N GLU A 804 10.93 -25.03 -8.98
CA GLU A 804 9.79 -25.86 -8.65
C GLU A 804 10.25 -27.29 -8.47
N THR A 805 10.12 -27.84 -7.25
CA THR A 805 10.45 -29.22 -6.94
C THR A 805 9.16 -29.95 -6.59
N VAL A 806 8.76 -30.91 -7.41
CA VAL A 806 7.71 -31.86 -7.04
C VAL A 806 8.38 -32.97 -6.23
N LEU A 807 8.23 -32.96 -4.91
CA LEU A 807 8.61 -34.06 -4.04
C LEU A 807 7.53 -35.13 -4.16
N LYS A 808 7.79 -36.20 -4.93
CA LYS A 808 7.01 -37.46 -4.83
C LYS A 808 7.38 -38.13 -3.51
N ILE A 809 6.53 -37.96 -2.50
CA ILE A 809 6.60 -38.80 -1.31
C ILE A 809 6.09 -40.18 -1.73
N LEU A 810 7.00 -41.16 -1.87
CA LEU A 810 6.63 -42.55 -1.97
C LEU A 810 6.12 -42.96 -0.59
N ILE A 811 4.82 -43.07 -0.43
CA ILE A 811 4.23 -43.79 0.71
C ILE A 811 4.39 -45.25 0.33
N MET A 812 5.34 -45.97 0.98
CA MET A 812 5.34 -47.41 0.99
C MET A 812 4.28 -47.87 2.00
N GLU A 813 3.26 -48.57 1.51
CA GLU A 813 2.37 -49.35 2.35
C GLU A 813 3.08 -50.57 2.94
#